data_2b6c0d82d1aebf63e5a9891bc1d1991e
#
_entry.id   2b6c0d82d1aebf63e5a9891bc1d1991e
#
_cell.length_a   1.000
_cell.length_b   1.000
_cell.length_c   1.000
_cell.angle_alpha   90.00
_cell.angle_beta   90.00
_cell.angle_gamma   90.00
#
_symmetry.space_group_name_H-M   'P 1'
#
loop_
_entity.id
_entity.type
_entity.pdbx_description
1 polymer ?
#
loop_
_entity_poly.entity_id
_entity_poly.type
_entity_poly.pdbx_seq_one_letter_code
_entity_poly.pdbx_strand_id
1 'polypeptide(L)'
;MAEVQPVRLQVAAAQNPDVGKGVARISTEALSALGLGPGAIVALEGKRTTGAVALPPYSADSGLEIARLDGLLRANAGVGIGDHVGVRAADVEPAQRVVLAPAQQGVRLQGSGRALLRTLMGRPLTPGDVVSTSVYRRGSGPQAPIPGLPPELADQLFGQQRSFGLQEIRLMVVQAAPRGIVQVTEQTEIELLPEYQEPNSGEGPVGITYDDIGGLGDTVDQVREMIELPLKHPELFARLGIDPPKGVLLYGPPGTGKTLLARAVANETNAHFLLINGPEIMGRYYGESEERLRGVFEEAAENAPAIIFIDEIDSIAPARDESGEAERRVVAQLLTLLDGLEARGNVVVIGATNRPDALDEALRRPGRFDREIVIGVPDTAGRREILGIHTRGMPLAVEGDDAVDLDALARTTYGFVGADLSALAREAAISALRRVLPGLDLDADEIPAEILDALVVTDDDVRDALRRVQPSALREIQVQAPNVGWDDIGGLDETKRQLREGIELPLQHPDAFERLGIRQARGFLLFGPPGNGKTLLAKAVAREAEANFVATKSSDLLSKWVGESEKQISKLFQRARQVAPTVIFIDEIDALAPARGGSFGDSNVTERVVNTLLAEMDGLEELRGVVVVAATNRPTLLDPALLRPGRFDEIVYVPVPDAEGRRTILGIQTGKMPLADDVDLDALAERTERYSGADLENLVRKAGLGALRADMDTETITMADFERALDDTRPSVTAEVEREYEKMRAQLKQEDPRGTRRIGFQLGDGDGS
;
A
#
# COMPACT_ATOMS: atom_id res chain seq x y z
N MET A 1 5.26 27.76 -47.10
CA MET A 1 4.84 26.39 -46.74
C MET A 1 3.37 26.46 -46.30
N ALA A 2 2.49 25.63 -46.84
CA ALA A 2 1.07 25.64 -46.43
C ALA A 2 1.00 25.38 -44.92
N GLU A 3 0.29 26.23 -44.18
CA GLU A 3 -0.01 26.00 -42.75
C GLU A 3 -0.79 24.69 -42.65
N VAL A 4 -0.12 23.64 -42.19
CA VAL A 4 -0.78 22.36 -41.85
C VAL A 4 -1.63 22.66 -40.63
N GLN A 5 -2.94 22.50 -40.74
CA GLN A 5 -3.86 22.70 -39.63
C GLN A 5 -3.49 21.75 -38.44
N PRO A 6 -3.51 22.23 -37.20
CA PRO A 6 -3.20 21.40 -36.06
C PRO A 6 -4.18 20.23 -35.93
N VAL A 7 -3.67 19.02 -35.70
CA VAL A 7 -4.47 17.85 -35.41
C VAL A 7 -4.91 17.93 -33.94
N ARG A 8 -6.22 17.87 -33.65
CA ARG A 8 -6.74 17.90 -32.29
C ARG A 8 -6.84 16.47 -31.74
N LEU A 9 -6.16 16.23 -30.62
CA LEU A 9 -6.16 14.95 -29.93
C LEU A 9 -6.63 15.13 -28.49
N GLN A 10 -7.32 14.12 -27.95
CA GLN A 10 -7.72 14.12 -26.54
C GLN A 10 -6.51 13.76 -25.66
N VAL A 11 -6.31 14.50 -24.59
CA VAL A 11 -5.19 14.30 -23.66
C VAL A 11 -5.44 13.12 -22.74
N ALA A 12 -4.52 12.17 -22.69
CA ALA A 12 -4.49 11.04 -21.75
C ALA A 12 -3.20 11.08 -20.91
N ALA A 13 -3.20 10.42 -19.75
CA ALA A 13 -2.04 10.31 -18.89
C ALA A 13 -0.91 9.51 -19.56
N ALA A 14 0.35 9.93 -19.35
CA ALA A 14 1.51 9.16 -19.77
C ALA A 14 1.65 7.88 -18.96
N GLN A 15 2.33 6.88 -19.54
CA GLN A 15 2.76 5.71 -18.77
C GLN A 15 4.13 5.99 -18.11
N ASN A 16 4.41 5.32 -16.98
CA ASN A 16 5.62 5.53 -16.18
C ASN A 16 6.95 5.64 -16.97
N PRO A 17 7.21 4.86 -18.04
CA PRO A 17 8.45 4.97 -18.80
C PRO A 17 8.68 6.30 -19.50
N ASP A 18 7.61 7.07 -19.80
CA ASP A 18 7.67 8.32 -20.56
C ASP A 18 7.66 9.57 -19.67
N VAL A 19 7.28 9.42 -18.41
CA VAL A 19 7.14 10.55 -17.47
C VAL A 19 8.48 11.25 -17.23
N GLY A 20 8.49 12.58 -17.29
CA GLY A 20 9.67 13.43 -17.08
C GLY A 20 10.63 13.47 -18.27
N LYS A 21 10.35 12.77 -19.38
CA LYS A 21 11.23 12.72 -20.55
C LYS A 21 10.88 13.73 -21.65
N GLY A 22 9.77 14.45 -21.52
CA GLY A 22 9.31 15.39 -22.55
C GLY A 22 8.80 14.69 -23.82
N VAL A 23 8.18 13.51 -23.65
CA VAL A 23 7.68 12.67 -24.73
C VAL A 23 6.15 12.78 -24.82
N ALA A 24 5.65 12.95 -26.04
CA ALA A 24 4.22 12.85 -26.36
C ALA A 24 3.97 11.61 -27.24
N ARG A 25 3.15 10.67 -26.77
CA ARG A 25 2.73 9.55 -27.61
C ARG A 25 1.45 9.90 -28.31
N ILE A 26 1.50 9.88 -29.64
CA ILE A 26 0.38 10.27 -30.49
C ILE A 26 0.10 9.20 -31.55
N SER A 27 -1.12 9.13 -32.05
CA SER A 27 -1.52 8.12 -33.03
C SER A 27 -0.66 8.17 -34.31
N THR A 28 -0.46 7.02 -34.92
CA THR A 28 0.31 6.89 -36.16
C THR A 28 -0.33 7.67 -37.30
N GLU A 29 -1.68 7.74 -37.28
CA GLU A 29 -2.49 8.50 -38.25
C GLU A 29 -2.22 10.01 -38.11
N ALA A 30 -2.16 10.53 -36.86
CA ALA A 30 -1.84 11.92 -36.59
C ALA A 30 -0.41 12.27 -37.00
N LEU A 31 0.57 11.40 -36.72
CA LEU A 31 1.96 11.57 -37.19
C LEU A 31 2.03 11.63 -38.73
N SER A 32 1.33 10.71 -39.40
CA SER A 32 1.27 10.64 -40.85
C SER A 32 0.58 11.89 -41.46
N ALA A 33 -0.50 12.36 -40.85
CA ALA A 33 -1.21 13.57 -41.27
C ALA A 33 -0.34 14.83 -41.15
N LEU A 34 0.56 14.87 -40.17
CA LEU A 34 1.53 15.95 -39.96
C LEU A 34 2.79 15.77 -40.83
N GLY A 35 2.94 14.64 -41.53
CA GLY A 35 4.14 14.34 -42.33
C GLY A 35 5.39 14.08 -41.46
N LEU A 36 5.22 13.63 -40.22
CA LEU A 36 6.28 13.45 -39.22
C LEU A 36 6.56 11.96 -38.97
N GLY A 37 7.81 11.64 -38.67
CA GLY A 37 8.24 10.33 -38.24
C GLY A 37 8.40 10.24 -36.70
N PRO A 38 8.54 9.02 -36.15
CA PRO A 38 8.89 8.84 -34.74
C PRO A 38 10.17 9.57 -34.35
N GLY A 39 10.17 10.23 -33.19
CA GLY A 39 11.29 11.05 -32.72
C GLY A 39 11.29 12.49 -33.20
N ALA A 40 10.37 12.90 -34.10
CA ALA A 40 10.21 14.28 -34.50
C ALA A 40 9.70 15.15 -33.34
N ILE A 41 10.06 16.45 -33.37
CA ILE A 41 9.57 17.38 -32.35
C ILE A 41 8.27 18.01 -32.85
N VAL A 42 7.27 17.99 -31.98
CA VAL A 42 5.94 18.57 -32.18
C VAL A 42 5.71 19.73 -31.22
N ALA A 43 4.94 20.70 -31.67
CA ALA A 43 4.38 21.74 -30.82
C ALA A 43 3.02 21.31 -30.32
N LEU A 44 2.83 21.34 -28.99
CA LEU A 44 1.59 21.10 -28.31
C LEU A 44 0.93 22.44 -28.00
N GLU A 45 -0.25 22.68 -28.58
CA GLU A 45 -1.00 23.93 -28.47
C GLU A 45 -2.23 23.71 -27.55
N GLY A 46 -2.12 24.15 -26.32
CA GLY A 46 -3.21 24.27 -25.36
C GLY A 46 -3.47 25.75 -25.04
N LYS A 47 -3.59 26.08 -23.74
CA LYS A 47 -3.58 27.49 -23.30
C LYS A 47 -2.20 28.15 -23.55
N ARG A 48 -1.15 27.33 -23.56
CA ARG A 48 0.23 27.71 -23.91
C ARG A 48 0.78 26.73 -24.96
N THR A 49 1.89 27.10 -25.58
CA THR A 49 2.56 26.24 -26.55
C THR A 49 3.86 25.70 -25.96
N THR A 50 4.06 24.40 -25.97
CA THR A 50 5.30 23.74 -25.54
C THR A 50 5.77 22.72 -26.57
N GLY A 51 7.05 22.33 -26.52
CA GLY A 51 7.63 21.34 -27.40
C GLY A 51 7.65 19.95 -26.76
N ALA A 52 7.39 18.90 -27.56
CA ALA A 52 7.53 17.52 -27.13
C ALA A 52 8.14 16.64 -28.22
N VAL A 53 8.80 15.54 -27.82
CA VAL A 53 9.28 14.52 -28.76
C VAL A 53 8.13 13.54 -29.03
N ALA A 54 7.71 13.45 -30.30
CA ALA A 54 6.60 12.57 -30.69
C ALA A 54 7.05 11.13 -30.85
N LEU A 55 6.39 10.21 -30.15
CA LEU A 55 6.60 8.77 -30.27
C LEU A 55 5.30 8.06 -30.68
N PRO A 56 5.38 6.87 -31.29
CA PRO A 56 4.21 6.05 -31.62
C PRO A 56 3.40 5.69 -30.36
N PRO A 57 2.09 5.42 -30.52
CA PRO A 57 1.24 5.01 -29.42
C PRO A 57 1.65 3.63 -28.91
N TYR A 58 1.26 3.30 -27.69
CA TYR A 58 1.33 1.91 -27.20
C TYR A 58 0.36 1.02 -27.98
N SER A 59 0.62 -0.29 -27.99
CA SER A 59 -0.24 -1.26 -28.72
C SER A 59 -1.71 -1.21 -28.27
N ALA A 60 -1.94 -0.92 -26.99
CA ALA A 60 -3.29 -0.78 -26.42
C ALA A 60 -4.03 0.48 -26.90
N ASP A 61 -3.34 1.49 -27.39
CA ASP A 61 -3.90 2.78 -27.82
C ASP A 61 -4.05 2.88 -29.34
N SER A 62 -3.75 1.80 -30.07
CA SER A 62 -3.84 1.78 -31.53
C SER A 62 -5.26 2.09 -32.02
N GLY A 63 -5.38 3.13 -32.87
CA GLY A 63 -6.68 3.56 -33.43
C GLY A 63 -7.46 4.55 -32.57
N LEU A 64 -6.92 4.97 -31.42
CA LEU A 64 -7.52 6.01 -30.59
C LEU A 64 -6.93 7.41 -30.95
N GLU A 65 -7.79 8.42 -31.01
CA GLU A 65 -7.39 9.81 -31.25
C GLU A 65 -6.95 10.50 -29.93
N ILE A 66 -5.93 9.94 -29.28
CA ILE A 66 -5.41 10.44 -28.00
C ILE A 66 -3.95 10.88 -28.11
N ALA A 67 -3.57 11.82 -27.24
CA ALA A 67 -2.19 12.21 -26.97
C ALA A 67 -1.87 11.89 -25.50
N ARG A 68 -0.94 10.96 -25.24
CA ARG A 68 -0.46 10.71 -23.89
C ARG A 68 0.63 11.69 -23.54
N LEU A 69 0.37 12.50 -22.53
CA LEU A 69 1.23 13.55 -22.03
C LEU A 69 1.46 13.36 -20.53
N ASP A 70 2.71 13.54 -20.08
CA ASP A 70 3.00 13.56 -18.65
C ASP A 70 2.50 14.85 -17.97
N GLY A 71 2.46 14.86 -16.63
CA GLY A 71 1.99 16.01 -15.87
C GLY A 71 2.75 17.30 -16.14
N LEU A 72 4.05 17.22 -16.45
CA LEU A 72 4.86 18.39 -16.78
C LEU A 72 4.48 18.97 -18.15
N LEU A 73 4.35 18.13 -19.17
CA LEU A 73 3.91 18.57 -20.50
C LEU A 73 2.48 19.12 -20.47
N ARG A 74 1.59 18.48 -19.71
CA ARG A 74 0.21 18.99 -19.53
C ARG A 74 0.21 20.37 -18.89
N ALA A 75 0.98 20.55 -17.81
CA ALA A 75 1.11 21.84 -17.15
C ALA A 75 1.77 22.88 -18.05
N ASN A 76 2.81 22.52 -18.80
CA ASN A 76 3.49 23.41 -19.75
C ASN A 76 2.55 23.83 -20.90
N ALA A 77 1.70 22.94 -21.39
CA ALA A 77 0.68 23.24 -22.40
C ALA A 77 -0.58 23.90 -21.81
N GLY A 78 -0.80 23.86 -20.49
CA GLY A 78 -1.99 24.37 -19.84
C GLY A 78 -3.24 23.54 -20.18
N VAL A 79 -3.12 22.20 -20.22
CA VAL A 79 -4.21 21.24 -20.51
C VAL A 79 -4.31 20.18 -19.43
N GLY A 80 -5.53 19.73 -19.14
CA GLY A 80 -5.81 18.61 -18.22
C GLY A 80 -6.05 17.29 -18.96
N ILE A 81 -6.14 16.19 -18.22
CA ILE A 81 -6.56 14.89 -18.77
C ILE A 81 -8.01 15.01 -19.24
N GLY A 82 -8.29 14.54 -20.47
CA GLY A 82 -9.62 14.63 -21.09
C GLY A 82 -9.82 15.87 -21.95
N ASP A 83 -9.00 16.92 -21.80
CA ASP A 83 -8.99 18.10 -22.65
C ASP A 83 -8.50 17.76 -24.07
N HIS A 84 -8.65 18.69 -24.99
CA HIS A 84 -8.09 18.57 -26.34
C HIS A 84 -6.86 19.46 -26.48
N VAL A 85 -5.82 18.90 -27.10
CA VAL A 85 -4.58 19.60 -27.44
C VAL A 85 -4.40 19.62 -28.96
N GLY A 86 -4.00 20.78 -29.50
CA GLY A 86 -3.59 20.91 -30.89
C GLY A 86 -2.16 20.41 -31.06
N VAL A 87 -1.91 19.53 -32.03
CA VAL A 87 -0.58 19.02 -32.34
C VAL A 87 -0.18 19.47 -33.74
N ARG A 88 0.98 20.12 -33.89
CA ARG A 88 1.54 20.48 -35.20
C ARG A 88 3.03 20.21 -35.25
N ALA A 89 3.59 20.19 -36.44
CA ALA A 89 5.04 20.16 -36.63
C ALA A 89 5.68 21.39 -35.97
N ALA A 90 6.71 21.19 -35.17
CA ALA A 90 7.44 22.28 -34.53
C ALA A 90 8.53 22.79 -35.46
N ASP A 91 8.71 24.14 -35.53
CA ASP A 91 9.88 24.76 -36.10
C ASP A 91 10.92 24.88 -34.98
N VAL A 92 11.99 24.09 -35.07
CA VAL A 92 12.93 23.89 -33.97
C VAL A 92 14.34 24.25 -34.41
N GLU A 93 14.95 25.15 -33.66
CA GLU A 93 16.35 25.50 -33.84
C GLU A 93 17.21 24.92 -32.71
N PRO A 94 18.50 24.61 -32.97
CA PRO A 94 19.43 24.22 -31.92
C PRO A 94 19.59 25.33 -30.87
N ALA A 95 19.46 24.98 -29.59
CA ALA A 95 19.64 25.91 -28.51
C ALA A 95 21.11 26.34 -28.41
N GLN A 96 21.35 27.66 -28.47
CA GLN A 96 22.69 28.23 -28.23
C GLN A 96 22.92 28.44 -26.72
N ARG A 97 21.93 28.99 -26.01
CA ARG A 97 21.96 29.26 -24.56
C ARG A 97 20.60 28.98 -23.94
N VAL A 98 20.58 28.29 -22.79
CA VAL A 98 19.41 28.07 -21.99
C VAL A 98 19.69 28.49 -20.56
N VAL A 99 18.82 29.33 -19.98
CA VAL A 99 18.91 29.77 -18.59
C VAL A 99 17.84 29.04 -17.79
N LEU A 100 18.25 28.31 -16.74
CA LEU A 100 17.40 27.54 -15.89
C LEU A 100 17.42 28.10 -14.46
N ALA A 101 16.28 28.08 -13.79
CA ALA A 101 16.13 28.44 -12.39
C ALA A 101 15.39 27.35 -11.62
N PRO A 102 15.55 27.23 -10.28
CA PRO A 102 14.70 26.35 -9.48
C PRO A 102 13.22 26.70 -9.67
N ALA A 103 12.37 25.70 -9.87
CA ALA A 103 10.92 25.89 -9.96
C ALA A 103 10.23 25.91 -8.58
N GLN A 104 10.98 25.76 -7.48
CA GLN A 104 10.46 25.72 -6.11
C GLN A 104 11.16 26.73 -5.21
N GLN A 105 10.40 27.42 -4.35
CA GLN A 105 10.94 28.31 -3.32
C GLN A 105 11.79 27.54 -2.30
N GLY A 106 12.88 28.16 -1.82
CA GLY A 106 13.77 27.56 -0.84
C GLY A 106 14.79 26.57 -1.39
N VAL A 107 14.81 26.29 -2.69
CA VAL A 107 15.84 25.50 -3.35
C VAL A 107 16.90 26.44 -3.90
N ARG A 108 18.17 26.27 -3.48
CA ARG A 108 19.32 26.95 -4.09
C ARG A 108 20.14 25.95 -4.89
N LEU A 109 20.39 26.27 -6.14
CA LEU A 109 21.23 25.46 -7.01
C LEU A 109 22.69 25.95 -6.95
N GLN A 110 23.60 25.01 -6.73
CA GLN A 110 25.04 25.22 -6.85
C GLN A 110 25.60 24.12 -7.76
N GLY A 111 26.23 24.49 -8.86
CA GLY A 111 26.84 23.53 -9.79
C GLY A 111 27.04 24.12 -11.17
N SER A 112 27.74 23.39 -12.04
CA SER A 112 27.93 23.77 -13.42
C SER A 112 26.80 23.23 -14.29
N GLY A 113 26.33 24.00 -15.27
CA GLY A 113 25.30 23.59 -16.23
C GLY A 113 25.68 22.36 -17.07
N ARG A 114 26.97 22.00 -17.13
CA ARG A 114 27.46 20.82 -17.87
C ARG A 114 26.91 19.50 -17.39
N ALA A 115 26.65 19.35 -16.10
CA ALA A 115 26.04 18.14 -15.56
C ALA A 115 24.60 17.93 -16.04
N LEU A 116 23.87 19.02 -16.25
CA LEU A 116 22.50 19.01 -16.74
C LEU A 116 22.41 18.80 -18.27
N LEU A 117 23.45 19.12 -18.98
CA LEU A 117 23.47 18.97 -20.44
C LEU A 117 23.20 17.56 -20.89
N ARG A 118 23.79 16.57 -20.22
CA ARG A 118 23.57 15.12 -20.53
C ARG A 118 22.12 14.70 -20.31
N THR A 119 21.49 15.18 -19.25
CA THR A 119 20.11 14.82 -18.89
C THR A 119 19.06 15.49 -19.78
N LEU A 120 19.36 16.67 -20.27
CA LEU A 120 18.48 17.48 -21.13
C LEU A 120 18.76 17.32 -22.63
N MET A 121 19.79 16.57 -23.03
CA MET A 121 20.18 16.36 -24.42
C MET A 121 19.01 15.87 -25.26
N GLY A 122 18.82 16.52 -26.42
CA GLY A 122 17.76 16.18 -27.37
C GLY A 122 16.35 16.64 -26.99
N ARG A 123 16.13 17.15 -25.75
CA ARG A 123 14.82 17.65 -25.35
C ARG A 123 14.47 18.99 -25.99
N PRO A 124 13.24 19.17 -26.45
CA PRO A 124 12.71 20.47 -26.78
C PRO A 124 12.40 21.29 -25.54
N LEU A 125 12.69 22.55 -25.53
CA LEU A 125 12.47 23.49 -24.43
C LEU A 125 11.84 24.78 -24.96
N THR A 126 10.90 25.32 -24.19
CA THR A 126 10.28 26.63 -24.47
C THR A 126 10.43 27.51 -23.23
N PRO A 127 10.69 28.83 -23.37
CA PRO A 127 10.70 29.71 -22.21
C PRO A 127 9.39 29.68 -21.44
N GLY A 128 9.47 29.47 -20.12
CA GLY A 128 8.34 29.26 -19.23
C GLY A 128 8.00 27.78 -18.94
N ASP A 129 8.61 26.83 -19.66
CA ASP A 129 8.44 25.40 -19.39
C ASP A 129 9.11 25.00 -18.07
N VAL A 130 8.51 24.02 -17.40
CA VAL A 130 9.13 23.34 -16.27
C VAL A 130 9.59 21.95 -16.71
N VAL A 131 10.85 21.64 -16.45
CA VAL A 131 11.47 20.34 -16.76
C VAL A 131 11.99 19.68 -15.51
N SER A 132 11.92 18.36 -15.48
CA SER A 132 12.44 17.54 -14.39
C SER A 132 13.86 17.06 -14.71
N THR A 133 14.73 17.08 -13.72
CA THR A 133 16.08 16.52 -13.79
C THR A 133 16.52 16.00 -12.44
N SER A 134 17.40 15.00 -12.42
CA SER A 134 17.97 14.43 -11.20
C SER A 134 19.30 15.12 -10.90
N VAL A 135 19.44 15.68 -9.71
CA VAL A 135 20.67 16.36 -9.25
C VAL A 135 21.11 15.82 -7.89
N TYR A 136 22.42 15.65 -7.72
CA TYR A 136 23.01 15.33 -6.42
C TYR A 136 22.99 16.55 -5.50
N ARG A 137 22.27 16.48 -4.38
CA ARG A 137 22.21 17.58 -3.43
C ARG A 137 23.20 17.36 -2.28
N ARG A 138 24.12 18.32 -2.10
CA ARG A 138 24.92 18.47 -0.88
C ARG A 138 24.05 19.25 0.11
N GLY A 139 23.51 18.54 1.11
CA GLY A 139 22.58 19.15 2.07
C GLY A 139 23.31 20.11 3.02
N SER A 140 23.08 21.41 2.86
CA SER A 140 23.22 22.39 3.93
C SER A 140 21.83 22.85 4.35
N GLY A 141 21.18 22.06 5.24
CA GLY A 141 19.96 22.50 5.90
C GLY A 141 20.29 23.45 7.06
N PRO A 142 19.46 24.47 7.36
CA PRO A 142 19.65 25.29 8.55
C PRO A 142 19.43 24.42 9.79
N GLN A 143 20.45 24.33 10.63
CA GLN A 143 20.36 23.75 11.96
C GLN A 143 19.44 24.63 12.80
N ALA A 144 18.28 24.14 13.18
CA ALA A 144 17.57 24.71 14.32
C ALA A 144 18.38 24.40 15.59
N PRO A 145 18.77 25.38 16.37
CA PRO A 145 19.54 25.14 17.59
C PRO A 145 18.66 24.35 18.56
N ILE A 146 19.17 23.19 18.99
CA ILE A 146 18.52 22.41 20.06
C ILE A 146 18.78 23.16 21.37
N PRO A 147 17.74 23.62 22.08
CA PRO A 147 17.94 24.35 23.32
C PRO A 147 18.68 23.50 24.36
N GLY A 148 19.88 23.94 24.76
CA GLY A 148 20.66 23.30 25.81
C GLY A 148 21.85 22.44 25.35
N LEU A 149 22.12 22.29 24.06
CA LEU A 149 23.29 21.57 23.57
C LEU A 149 24.31 22.53 22.94
N PRO A 150 25.61 22.49 23.37
CA PRO A 150 26.67 23.27 22.73
C PRO A 150 26.85 22.86 21.26
N PRO A 151 27.11 23.81 20.31
CA PRO A 151 27.22 23.55 18.90
C PRO A 151 28.28 22.48 18.55
N GLU A 152 29.38 22.44 19.28
CA GLU A 152 30.49 21.50 19.09
C GLU A 152 30.09 20.03 19.41
N LEU A 153 29.19 19.82 20.38
CA LEU A 153 28.69 18.52 20.76
C LEU A 153 27.56 18.06 19.83
N ALA A 154 26.78 18.99 19.31
CA ALA A 154 25.77 18.71 18.29
C ALA A 154 26.44 18.24 16.98
N ASP A 155 27.55 18.83 16.57
CA ASP A 155 28.36 18.42 15.42
C ASP A 155 29.03 17.04 15.63
N GLN A 156 29.47 16.70 16.84
CA GLN A 156 30.04 15.38 17.13
C GLN A 156 28.99 14.27 17.20
N LEU A 157 27.80 14.54 17.69
CA LEU A 157 26.74 13.54 17.87
C LEU A 157 25.85 13.38 16.62
N PHE A 158 25.66 14.45 15.83
CA PHE A 158 24.75 14.48 14.69
C PHE A 158 25.44 14.88 13.38
N GLY A 159 26.70 15.28 13.40
CA GLY A 159 27.48 15.72 12.22
C GLY A 159 27.77 14.62 11.20
N GLN A 160 27.49 13.36 11.50
CA GLN A 160 27.62 12.24 10.55
C GLN A 160 26.33 11.94 9.75
N GLN A 161 25.20 12.60 10.02
CA GLN A 161 24.01 12.49 9.19
C GLN A 161 23.92 13.63 8.18
N ARG A 162 24.91 13.74 7.28
CA ARG A 162 24.79 14.54 6.07
C ARG A 162 23.87 13.78 5.11
N SER A 163 22.66 14.29 4.90
CA SER A 163 21.70 13.74 3.93
C SER A 163 22.27 13.91 2.50
N PHE A 164 22.83 12.86 1.96
CA PHE A 164 23.09 12.71 0.53
C PHE A 164 21.89 11.97 -0.08
N GLY A 165 21.33 12.49 -1.18
CA GLY A 165 20.27 11.82 -1.92
C GLY A 165 20.14 12.40 -3.32
N LEU A 166 19.87 11.54 -4.30
CA LEU A 166 19.33 11.91 -5.59
C LEU A 166 17.94 12.50 -5.34
N GLN A 167 17.78 13.76 -5.66
CA GLN A 167 16.48 14.43 -5.61
C GLN A 167 16.13 14.87 -7.03
N GLU A 168 14.95 14.46 -7.48
CA GLU A 168 14.36 15.04 -8.67
C GLU A 168 14.11 16.52 -8.41
N ILE A 169 14.76 17.38 -9.20
CA ILE A 169 14.61 18.83 -9.10
C ILE A 169 13.86 19.29 -10.34
N ARG A 170 12.84 20.11 -10.12
CA ARG A 170 12.10 20.78 -11.18
C ARG A 170 12.76 22.13 -11.46
N LEU A 171 13.11 22.35 -12.73
CA LEU A 171 13.77 23.53 -13.22
C LEU A 171 12.85 24.25 -14.18
N MET A 172 12.73 25.57 -14.05
CA MET A 172 12.01 26.42 -14.98
C MET A 172 12.97 26.94 -16.02
N VAL A 173 12.58 26.92 -17.29
CA VAL A 173 13.28 27.56 -18.41
C VAL A 173 12.96 29.04 -18.38
N VAL A 174 13.87 29.83 -17.82
CA VAL A 174 13.70 31.30 -17.73
C VAL A 174 13.87 31.96 -19.09
N GLN A 175 14.89 31.53 -19.85
CA GLN A 175 15.21 32.04 -21.13
C GLN A 175 15.86 31.00 -22.04
N ALA A 176 15.53 31.03 -23.31
CA ALA A 176 16.18 30.23 -24.34
C ALA A 176 16.57 31.12 -25.53
N ALA A 177 17.71 30.88 -26.16
CA ALA A 177 18.16 31.53 -27.36
C ALA A 177 18.52 30.45 -28.42
N PRO A 178 17.93 30.55 -29.63
CA PRO A 178 16.98 31.55 -30.10
C PRO A 178 15.61 31.49 -29.44
N ARG A 179 14.73 32.46 -29.72
CA ARG A 179 13.36 32.47 -29.14
C ARG A 179 12.47 31.43 -29.85
N GLY A 180 11.65 30.74 -29.10
CA GLY A 180 10.73 29.72 -29.61
C GLY A 180 10.99 28.37 -28.99
N ILE A 181 10.59 27.29 -29.66
CA ILE A 181 10.91 25.92 -29.27
C ILE A 181 12.34 25.63 -29.72
N VAL A 182 13.22 25.36 -28.77
CA VAL A 182 14.64 25.06 -29.05
C VAL A 182 14.97 23.64 -28.61
N GLN A 183 15.90 23.00 -29.30
CA GLN A 183 16.40 21.68 -28.93
C GLN A 183 17.78 21.76 -28.27
N VAL A 184 17.95 21.12 -27.12
CA VAL A 184 19.24 21.04 -26.43
C VAL A 184 20.18 20.12 -27.20
N THR A 185 21.39 20.62 -27.48
CA THR A 185 22.47 19.93 -28.24
C THR A 185 23.76 19.92 -27.42
N GLU A 186 24.79 19.21 -27.88
CA GLU A 186 26.11 19.20 -27.24
C GLU A 186 26.77 20.61 -27.16
N GLN A 187 26.38 21.53 -28.03
CA GLN A 187 26.93 22.87 -28.08
C GLN A 187 26.13 23.88 -27.27
N THR A 188 25.02 23.43 -26.62
CA THR A 188 24.17 24.34 -25.85
C THR A 188 24.85 24.75 -24.55
N GLU A 189 24.94 26.05 -24.32
CA GLU A 189 25.39 26.61 -23.04
C GLU A 189 24.21 26.62 -22.03
N ILE A 190 24.35 25.92 -20.92
CA ILE A 190 23.34 25.90 -19.85
C ILE A 190 23.84 26.77 -18.70
N GLU A 191 23.10 27.82 -18.40
CA GLU A 191 23.31 28.71 -17.25
C GLU A 191 22.30 28.40 -16.15
N LEU A 192 22.77 28.27 -14.91
CA LEU A 192 21.93 28.02 -13.74
C LEU A 192 21.83 29.27 -12.89
N LEU A 193 20.62 29.72 -12.63
CA LEU A 193 20.35 30.76 -11.65
C LEU A 193 20.26 30.12 -10.26
N PRO A 194 20.91 30.70 -9.24
CA PRO A 194 20.96 30.10 -7.92
C PRO A 194 19.64 30.17 -7.13
N GLU A 195 18.77 31.13 -7.45
CA GLU A 195 17.56 31.45 -6.73
C GLU A 195 16.31 31.24 -7.57
N TYR A 196 15.20 30.90 -6.89
CA TYR A 196 13.89 30.80 -7.47
C TYR A 196 13.49 32.08 -8.21
N GLN A 197 12.92 31.94 -9.40
CA GLN A 197 12.30 33.04 -10.12
C GLN A 197 10.81 32.75 -10.28
N GLU A 198 9.97 33.73 -9.97
CA GLU A 198 8.53 33.62 -10.21
C GLU A 198 8.26 33.50 -11.70
N PRO A 199 7.37 32.54 -12.09
CA PRO A 199 6.91 32.48 -13.48
C PRO A 199 6.25 33.79 -13.91
N ASN A 200 6.60 34.32 -15.05
CA ASN A 200 6.00 35.56 -15.60
C ASN A 200 4.49 35.49 -15.85
N SER A 201 3.84 34.37 -15.57
CA SER A 201 2.44 34.08 -15.88
C SER A 201 1.56 33.82 -14.64
N GLY A 202 1.89 34.28 -13.44
CA GLY A 202 0.97 34.25 -12.29
C GLY A 202 0.46 32.87 -11.84
N GLU A 203 0.81 31.81 -12.52
CA GLU A 203 0.50 30.43 -12.17
C GLU A 203 1.68 29.85 -11.38
N GLY A 204 1.40 29.36 -10.17
CA GLY A 204 2.39 28.83 -9.23
C GLY A 204 3.22 27.66 -9.80
N PRO A 205 4.26 27.22 -9.08
CA PRO A 205 5.14 26.16 -9.54
C PRO A 205 4.34 24.88 -9.79
N VAL A 206 4.70 24.13 -10.84
CA VAL A 206 4.09 22.85 -11.16
C VAL A 206 4.17 21.94 -9.94
N GLY A 207 3.03 21.67 -9.33
CA GLY A 207 2.90 20.86 -8.12
C GLY A 207 3.04 19.36 -8.42
N ILE A 208 2.70 18.55 -7.42
CA ILE A 208 2.56 17.08 -7.52
C ILE A 208 1.41 16.79 -8.49
N THR A 209 1.60 15.84 -9.40
CA THR A 209 0.59 15.39 -10.38
C THR A 209 0.15 13.96 -10.07
N TYR A 210 -0.89 13.46 -10.75
CA TYR A 210 -1.28 12.04 -10.63
C TYR A 210 -0.18 11.07 -11.07
N ASP A 211 0.74 11.51 -11.94
CA ASP A 211 1.89 10.69 -12.37
C ASP A 211 2.93 10.45 -11.25
N ASP A 212 2.82 11.19 -10.16
CA ASP A 212 3.64 11.05 -8.95
C ASP A 212 2.97 10.15 -7.89
N ILE A 213 1.81 9.57 -8.22
CA ILE A 213 1.03 8.70 -7.35
C ILE A 213 0.97 7.31 -7.97
N GLY A 214 1.37 6.29 -7.21
CA GLY A 214 1.27 4.88 -7.62
C GLY A 214 0.38 4.08 -6.68
N GLY A 215 -0.23 3.02 -7.20
CA GLY A 215 -1.02 2.07 -6.43
C GLY A 215 -2.38 2.57 -5.93
N LEU A 216 -2.87 3.69 -6.48
CA LEU A 216 -4.15 4.28 -6.10
C LEU A 216 -5.05 4.55 -7.33
N GLY A 217 -4.94 3.76 -8.40
CA GLY A 217 -5.68 4.00 -9.65
C GLY A 217 -7.17 4.19 -9.45
N ASP A 218 -7.85 3.21 -8.87
CA ASP A 218 -9.30 3.26 -8.58
C ASP A 218 -9.67 4.42 -7.64
N THR A 219 -8.81 4.70 -6.65
CA THR A 219 -9.00 5.81 -5.71
C THR A 219 -8.85 7.17 -6.41
N VAL A 220 -7.90 7.31 -7.32
CA VAL A 220 -7.72 8.51 -8.13
C VAL A 220 -8.95 8.75 -9.00
N ASP A 221 -9.51 7.71 -9.63
CA ASP A 221 -10.72 7.83 -10.44
C ASP A 221 -11.93 8.25 -9.60
N GLN A 222 -12.11 7.68 -8.41
CA GLN A 222 -13.15 8.11 -7.47
C GLN A 222 -12.99 9.58 -7.05
N VAL A 223 -11.77 10.01 -6.73
CA VAL A 223 -11.48 11.39 -6.34
C VAL A 223 -11.71 12.35 -7.53
N ARG A 224 -11.37 11.94 -8.75
CA ARG A 224 -11.66 12.72 -9.96
C ARG A 224 -13.16 12.94 -10.16
N GLU A 225 -13.96 11.90 -10.01
CA GLU A 225 -15.42 12.00 -10.11
C GLU A 225 -16.03 12.89 -9.02
N MET A 226 -15.53 12.77 -7.79
CA MET A 226 -16.13 13.46 -6.63
C MET A 226 -15.62 14.88 -6.42
N ILE A 227 -14.41 15.22 -6.86
CA ILE A 227 -13.78 16.52 -6.60
C ILE A 227 -13.45 17.26 -7.89
N GLU A 228 -12.74 16.60 -8.82
CA GLU A 228 -12.25 17.26 -10.04
C GLU A 228 -13.41 17.63 -10.96
N LEU A 229 -14.30 16.68 -11.22
CA LEU A 229 -15.43 16.90 -12.12
C LEU A 229 -16.37 18.03 -11.65
N PRO A 230 -16.78 18.10 -10.37
CA PRO A 230 -17.60 19.23 -9.86
C PRO A 230 -16.89 20.59 -9.94
N LEU A 231 -15.58 20.64 -9.69
CA LEU A 231 -14.80 21.89 -9.75
C LEU A 231 -14.61 22.38 -11.18
N LYS A 232 -14.38 21.47 -12.15
CA LYS A 232 -14.17 21.82 -13.57
C LYS A 232 -15.49 22.04 -14.32
N HIS A 233 -16.52 21.26 -14.02
CA HIS A 233 -17.77 21.20 -14.77
C HIS A 233 -19.01 21.26 -13.88
N PRO A 234 -19.20 22.35 -13.08
CA PRO A 234 -20.35 22.49 -12.19
C PRO A 234 -21.69 22.50 -12.94
N GLU A 235 -21.69 22.90 -14.23
CA GLU A 235 -22.86 22.91 -15.10
C GLU A 235 -23.48 21.51 -15.31
N LEU A 236 -22.69 20.44 -15.26
CA LEU A 236 -23.19 19.06 -15.40
C LEU A 236 -24.07 18.69 -14.21
N PHE A 237 -23.61 19.03 -13.00
CA PHE A 237 -24.32 18.74 -11.75
C PHE A 237 -25.60 19.56 -11.66
N ALA A 238 -25.54 20.85 -12.02
CA ALA A 238 -26.71 21.72 -12.07
C ALA A 238 -27.78 21.21 -13.06
N ARG A 239 -27.37 20.69 -14.21
CA ARG A 239 -28.28 20.12 -15.22
C ARG A 239 -28.94 18.84 -14.76
N LEU A 240 -28.24 18.02 -13.97
CA LEU A 240 -28.77 16.77 -13.39
C LEU A 240 -29.59 17.02 -12.13
N GLY A 241 -29.56 18.23 -11.55
CA GLY A 241 -30.21 18.54 -10.28
C GLY A 241 -29.59 17.81 -9.09
N ILE A 242 -28.27 17.53 -9.16
CA ILE A 242 -27.50 16.82 -8.13
C ILE A 242 -26.55 17.84 -7.48
N ASP A 243 -26.57 17.92 -6.15
CA ASP A 243 -25.58 18.72 -5.43
C ASP A 243 -24.24 17.95 -5.37
N PRO A 244 -23.12 18.59 -5.80
CA PRO A 244 -21.81 17.97 -5.69
C PRO A 244 -21.38 17.81 -4.22
N PRO A 245 -20.57 16.79 -3.89
CA PRO A 245 -20.05 16.61 -2.54
C PRO A 245 -19.18 17.81 -2.14
N LYS A 246 -19.39 18.32 -0.93
CA LYS A 246 -18.66 19.49 -0.39
C LYS A 246 -17.50 19.08 0.47
N GLY A 247 -17.56 17.90 1.06
CA GLY A 247 -16.52 17.36 1.90
C GLY A 247 -16.23 15.89 1.59
N VAL A 248 -14.95 15.58 1.47
CA VAL A 248 -14.45 14.22 1.27
C VAL A 248 -13.49 13.87 2.40
N LEU A 249 -13.72 12.74 3.06
CA LEU A 249 -12.85 12.23 4.12
C LEU A 249 -11.94 11.13 3.56
N LEU A 250 -10.64 11.38 3.55
CA LEU A 250 -9.61 10.38 3.23
C LEU A 250 -9.14 9.71 4.52
N TYR A 251 -9.24 8.41 4.62
CA TYR A 251 -8.73 7.72 5.80
C TYR A 251 -7.97 6.44 5.45
N GLY A 252 -7.05 6.04 6.34
CA GLY A 252 -6.20 4.87 6.16
C GLY A 252 -4.89 4.98 6.93
N PRO A 253 -4.01 3.97 6.86
CA PRO A 253 -2.73 3.98 7.55
C PRO A 253 -1.87 5.19 7.21
N PRO A 254 -0.97 5.65 8.12
CA PRO A 254 -0.04 6.72 7.82
C PRO A 254 0.93 6.32 6.70
N GLY A 255 1.38 7.30 5.92
CA GLY A 255 2.33 7.07 4.83
C GLY A 255 1.75 6.45 3.56
N THR A 256 0.42 6.29 3.46
CA THR A 256 -0.27 5.77 2.25
C THR A 256 -0.51 6.81 1.16
N GLY A 257 -0.14 8.08 1.37
CA GLY A 257 -0.20 9.12 0.34
C GLY A 257 -1.42 10.04 0.37
N LYS A 258 -2.22 10.09 1.46
CA LYS A 258 -3.41 10.96 1.59
C LYS A 258 -3.14 12.43 1.23
N THR A 259 -2.13 13.01 1.81
CA THR A 259 -1.70 14.41 1.56
C THR A 259 -1.16 14.61 0.15
N LEU A 260 -0.47 13.61 -0.41
CA LEU A 260 0.02 13.60 -1.79
C LEU A 260 -1.14 13.64 -2.79
N LEU A 261 -2.16 12.81 -2.58
CA LEU A 261 -3.35 12.74 -3.42
C LEU A 261 -4.10 14.08 -3.44
N ALA A 262 -4.32 14.69 -2.28
CA ALA A 262 -5.00 15.99 -2.21
C ALA A 262 -4.24 17.10 -2.96
N ARG A 263 -2.91 17.12 -2.87
CA ARG A 263 -2.07 18.07 -3.62
C ARG A 263 -2.12 17.83 -5.14
N ALA A 264 -2.13 16.56 -5.55
CA ALA A 264 -2.22 16.23 -6.98
C ALA A 264 -3.56 16.67 -7.56
N VAL A 265 -4.67 16.43 -6.84
CA VAL A 265 -6.01 16.89 -7.24
C VAL A 265 -6.04 18.40 -7.41
N ALA A 266 -5.51 19.15 -6.43
CA ALA A 266 -5.50 20.60 -6.48
C ALA A 266 -4.70 21.12 -7.67
N ASN A 267 -3.56 20.50 -7.96
CA ASN A 267 -2.72 20.87 -9.10
C ASN A 267 -3.38 20.55 -10.45
N GLU A 268 -4.02 19.39 -10.58
CA GLU A 268 -4.71 18.99 -11.81
C GLU A 268 -6.01 19.77 -12.06
N THR A 269 -6.62 20.31 -11.02
CA THR A 269 -7.82 21.18 -11.12
C THR A 269 -7.47 22.65 -11.25
N ASN A 270 -6.21 23.05 -11.12
CA ASN A 270 -5.78 24.44 -10.97
C ASN A 270 -6.54 25.17 -9.85
N ALA A 271 -6.92 24.46 -8.79
CA ALA A 271 -7.59 25.04 -7.64
C ALA A 271 -6.57 25.61 -6.64
N HIS A 272 -6.96 26.69 -5.98
CA HIS A 272 -6.18 27.25 -4.88
C HIS A 272 -6.13 26.25 -3.72
N PHE A 273 -4.90 25.84 -3.30
CA PHE A 273 -4.72 24.80 -2.29
C PHE A 273 -4.33 25.41 -0.94
N LEU A 274 -5.18 25.19 0.05
CA LEU A 274 -4.98 25.64 1.43
C LEU A 274 -4.78 24.42 2.34
N LEU A 275 -3.64 24.36 3.02
CA LEU A 275 -3.28 23.27 3.94
C LEU A 275 -3.51 23.70 5.38
N ILE A 276 -4.29 22.93 6.10
CA ILE A 276 -4.48 23.01 7.55
C ILE A 276 -3.87 21.78 8.19
N ASN A 277 -2.84 21.96 9.01
CA ASN A 277 -2.32 20.91 9.88
C ASN A 277 -3.09 20.94 11.20
N GLY A 278 -3.75 19.85 11.57
CA GLY A 278 -4.59 19.78 12.76
C GLY A 278 -3.91 20.28 14.02
N PRO A 279 -2.74 19.77 14.42
CA PRO A 279 -2.02 20.21 15.61
C PRO A 279 -1.60 21.68 15.61
N GLU A 280 -1.38 22.29 14.45
CA GLU A 280 -0.97 23.69 14.31
C GLU A 280 -2.11 24.69 14.52
N ILE A 281 -3.35 24.26 14.29
CA ILE A 281 -4.53 25.08 14.54
C ILE A 281 -4.81 25.24 16.02
N MET A 282 -4.46 24.23 16.83
CA MET A 282 -4.70 24.25 18.27
C MET A 282 -3.79 25.26 18.96
N GLY A 283 -4.23 26.52 18.99
CA GLY A 283 -3.52 27.63 19.64
C GLY A 283 -3.53 27.55 21.16
N ARG A 284 -2.55 28.22 21.79
CA ARG A 284 -2.46 28.33 23.26
C ARG A 284 -3.47 29.33 23.86
N TYR A 285 -4.00 30.24 23.04
CA TYR A 285 -4.89 31.30 23.49
C TYR A 285 -6.34 31.03 23.09
N TYR A 286 -7.24 31.50 23.92
CA TYR A 286 -8.69 31.36 23.76
C TYR A 286 -9.17 32.07 22.49
N GLY A 287 -9.88 31.36 21.58
CA GLY A 287 -10.44 31.93 20.34
C GLY A 287 -9.51 32.01 19.14
N GLU A 288 -8.20 31.76 19.31
CA GLU A 288 -7.22 31.84 18.22
C GLU A 288 -7.46 30.77 17.17
N SER A 289 -7.84 29.55 17.58
CA SER A 289 -8.11 28.43 16.70
C SER A 289 -9.32 28.64 15.82
N GLU A 290 -10.41 29.17 16.40
CA GLU A 290 -11.65 29.48 15.67
C GLU A 290 -11.46 30.60 14.64
N GLU A 291 -10.63 31.61 14.98
CA GLU A 291 -10.31 32.73 14.08
C GLU A 291 -9.47 32.28 12.90
N ARG A 292 -8.44 31.44 13.14
CA ARG A 292 -7.62 30.87 12.09
C ARG A 292 -8.41 30.03 11.12
N LEU A 293 -9.28 29.12 11.63
CA LEU A 293 -10.17 28.33 10.77
C LEU A 293 -11.05 29.24 9.89
N ARG A 294 -11.65 30.26 10.47
CA ARG A 294 -12.50 31.21 9.72
C ARG A 294 -11.70 31.90 8.62
N GLY A 295 -10.49 32.39 8.93
CA GLY A 295 -9.63 33.06 7.96
C GLY A 295 -9.29 32.18 6.76
N VAL A 296 -8.99 30.89 6.97
CA VAL A 296 -8.70 29.96 5.85
C VAL A 296 -9.93 29.72 4.97
N PHE A 297 -11.14 29.59 5.55
CA PHE A 297 -12.37 29.43 4.78
C PHE A 297 -12.78 30.72 4.04
N GLU A 298 -12.45 31.89 4.55
CA GLU A 298 -12.64 33.17 3.88
C GLU A 298 -11.66 33.33 2.71
N GLU A 299 -10.37 33.00 2.91
CA GLU A 299 -9.35 32.98 1.86
C GLU A 299 -9.72 32.00 0.73
N ALA A 300 -10.23 30.82 1.06
CA ALA A 300 -10.72 29.87 0.07
C ALA A 300 -11.87 30.41 -0.79
N ALA A 301 -12.81 31.12 -0.16
CA ALA A 301 -13.95 31.70 -0.86
C ALA A 301 -13.54 32.85 -1.78
N GLU A 302 -12.53 33.66 -1.39
CA GLU A 302 -12.01 34.75 -2.21
C GLU A 302 -11.22 34.25 -3.42
N ASN A 303 -10.57 33.08 -3.31
CA ASN A 303 -9.74 32.49 -4.34
C ASN A 303 -10.34 31.24 -5.00
N ALA A 304 -11.67 31.17 -5.07
CA ALA A 304 -12.36 30.04 -5.71
C ALA A 304 -12.05 29.93 -7.22
N PRO A 305 -11.87 28.72 -7.81
CA PRO A 305 -12.03 27.40 -7.19
C PRO A 305 -10.93 27.06 -6.19
N ALA A 306 -11.28 26.54 -5.00
CA ALA A 306 -10.31 26.27 -3.95
C ALA A 306 -10.53 24.89 -3.28
N ILE A 307 -9.45 24.29 -2.81
CA ILE A 307 -9.45 23.06 -2.02
C ILE A 307 -8.82 23.38 -0.66
N ILE A 308 -9.58 23.14 0.40
CA ILE A 308 -9.09 23.18 1.78
C ILE A 308 -8.75 21.75 2.17
N PHE A 309 -7.49 21.47 2.45
CA PHE A 309 -7.05 20.17 2.96
C PHE A 309 -6.76 20.25 4.46
N ILE A 310 -7.45 19.44 5.25
CA ILE A 310 -7.28 19.37 6.71
C ILE A 310 -6.59 18.05 7.03
N ASP A 311 -5.30 18.11 7.34
CA ASP A 311 -4.54 16.93 7.76
C ASP A 311 -4.70 16.68 9.26
N GLU A 312 -4.70 15.40 9.65
CA GLU A 312 -4.93 14.97 11.04
C GLU A 312 -6.18 15.62 11.66
N ILE A 313 -7.30 15.56 10.91
CA ILE A 313 -8.57 16.22 11.33
C ILE A 313 -9.07 15.70 12.69
N ASP A 314 -8.72 14.47 13.08
CA ASP A 314 -9.02 13.90 14.39
C ASP A 314 -8.35 14.65 15.55
N SER A 315 -7.27 15.38 15.31
CA SER A 315 -6.65 16.25 16.30
C SER A 315 -7.44 17.55 16.59
N ILE A 316 -8.22 18.03 15.58
CA ILE A 316 -9.05 19.24 15.70
C ILE A 316 -10.46 18.88 16.16
N ALA A 317 -10.95 17.73 15.72
CA ALA A 317 -12.34 17.32 15.92
C ALA A 317 -12.44 15.89 16.50
N PRO A 318 -11.89 15.66 17.70
CA PRO A 318 -12.00 14.36 18.37
C PRO A 318 -13.43 14.03 18.76
N ALA A 319 -13.73 12.73 18.93
CA ALA A 319 -15.02 12.24 19.41
C ALA A 319 -15.40 12.90 20.74
N ARG A 320 -16.69 13.11 20.96
CA ARG A 320 -17.23 13.89 22.11
C ARG A 320 -16.82 13.36 23.48
N ASP A 321 -16.59 12.03 23.57
CA ASP A 321 -16.19 11.37 24.81
C ASP A 321 -14.71 11.65 25.18
N GLU A 322 -13.90 12.02 24.19
CA GLU A 322 -12.47 12.28 24.33
C GLU A 322 -12.13 13.80 24.34
N SER A 323 -13.13 14.68 24.06
CA SER A 323 -12.92 16.11 23.80
C SER A 323 -13.07 17.00 25.03
N GLY A 324 -12.15 17.96 25.21
CA GLY A 324 -12.22 19.08 26.16
C GLY A 324 -13.13 20.21 25.68
N GLU A 325 -13.37 21.24 26.53
CA GLU A 325 -14.25 22.38 26.17
C GLU A 325 -13.71 23.21 24.99
N ALA A 326 -12.40 23.34 24.85
CA ALA A 326 -11.76 24.08 23.77
C ALA A 326 -11.97 23.38 22.43
N GLU A 327 -11.76 22.08 22.39
CA GLU A 327 -11.93 21.24 21.20
C GLU A 327 -13.39 21.22 20.73
N ARG A 328 -14.35 21.11 21.65
CA ARG A 328 -15.79 21.16 21.31
C ARG A 328 -16.21 22.44 20.60
N ARG A 329 -15.57 23.58 20.92
CA ARG A 329 -15.84 24.87 20.26
C ARG A 329 -15.24 24.89 18.86
N VAL A 330 -14.03 24.42 18.68
CA VAL A 330 -13.40 24.31 17.38
C VAL A 330 -14.20 23.39 16.47
N VAL A 331 -14.70 22.25 17.00
CA VAL A 331 -15.63 21.35 16.28
C VAL A 331 -16.89 22.08 15.88
N ALA A 332 -17.52 22.81 16.79
CA ALA A 332 -18.76 23.56 16.50
C ALA A 332 -18.52 24.64 15.42
N GLN A 333 -17.37 25.32 15.46
CA GLN A 333 -16.98 26.28 14.44
C GLN A 333 -16.76 25.61 13.08
N LEU A 334 -16.03 24.48 13.05
CA LEU A 334 -15.79 23.72 11.82
C LEU A 334 -17.12 23.24 11.20
N LEU A 335 -18.04 22.71 12.01
CA LEU A 335 -19.37 22.31 11.56
C LEU A 335 -20.14 23.49 10.94
N THR A 336 -20.09 24.67 11.57
CA THR A 336 -20.76 25.89 11.04
C THR A 336 -20.13 26.34 9.72
N LEU A 337 -18.82 26.24 9.59
CA LEU A 337 -18.09 26.60 8.36
C LEU A 337 -18.40 25.65 7.21
N LEU A 338 -18.49 24.32 7.49
CA LEU A 338 -18.87 23.30 6.51
C LEU A 338 -20.33 23.49 6.05
N ASP A 339 -21.26 23.72 6.97
CA ASP A 339 -22.66 23.99 6.65
C ASP A 339 -22.82 25.29 5.82
N GLY A 340 -21.91 26.25 5.98
CA GLY A 340 -21.91 27.52 5.24
C GLY A 340 -21.28 27.48 3.84
N LEU A 341 -20.74 26.36 3.39
CA LEU A 341 -20.07 26.23 2.08
C LEU A 341 -21.04 26.41 0.91
N GLU A 342 -22.34 26.17 1.08
CA GLU A 342 -23.35 26.36 0.03
C GLU A 342 -23.40 27.78 -0.55
N ALA A 343 -23.11 28.76 0.29
CA ALA A 343 -23.12 30.16 -0.12
C ALA A 343 -21.76 30.68 -0.64
N ARG A 344 -20.70 29.86 -0.59
CA ARG A 344 -19.30 30.31 -0.81
C ARG A 344 -18.68 29.88 -2.14
N GLY A 345 -19.47 29.35 -3.09
CA GLY A 345 -18.97 29.03 -4.43
C GLY A 345 -18.22 27.68 -4.51
N ASN A 346 -17.32 27.52 -5.49
CA ASN A 346 -16.60 26.28 -5.79
C ASN A 346 -15.46 26.01 -4.79
N VAL A 347 -15.80 25.71 -3.54
CA VAL A 347 -14.85 25.31 -2.49
C VAL A 347 -15.15 23.89 -2.04
N VAL A 348 -14.13 23.02 -2.06
CA VAL A 348 -14.21 21.64 -1.59
C VAL A 348 -13.30 21.46 -0.37
N VAL A 349 -13.77 20.74 0.64
CA VAL A 349 -12.96 20.42 1.83
C VAL A 349 -12.57 18.95 1.80
N ILE A 350 -11.29 18.66 1.94
CA ILE A 350 -10.77 17.30 2.05
C ILE A 350 -10.21 17.12 3.46
N GLY A 351 -10.81 16.26 4.26
CA GLY A 351 -10.26 15.84 5.56
C GLY A 351 -9.39 14.59 5.42
N ALA A 352 -8.30 14.52 6.15
CA ALA A 352 -7.48 13.33 6.23
C ALA A 352 -7.28 12.88 7.68
N THR A 353 -7.42 11.58 7.94
CA THR A 353 -7.19 10.98 9.26
C THR A 353 -6.62 9.56 9.14
N ASN A 354 -5.84 9.17 10.14
CA ASN A 354 -5.42 7.78 10.32
C ASN A 354 -6.39 7.02 11.24
N ARG A 355 -7.29 7.75 11.94
CA ARG A 355 -8.16 7.22 12.99
C ARG A 355 -9.61 7.70 12.80
N PRO A 356 -10.35 7.14 11.81
CA PRO A 356 -11.70 7.59 11.50
C PRO A 356 -12.70 7.48 12.68
N ASP A 357 -12.45 6.53 13.60
CA ASP A 357 -13.29 6.32 14.80
C ASP A 357 -13.05 7.37 15.90
N ALA A 358 -11.92 8.05 15.86
CA ALA A 358 -11.61 9.12 16.80
C ALA A 358 -12.26 10.46 16.39
N LEU A 359 -12.93 10.53 15.22
CA LEU A 359 -13.57 11.71 14.69
C LEU A 359 -15.00 11.88 15.22
N ASP A 360 -15.43 13.13 15.49
CA ASP A 360 -16.83 13.41 15.89
C ASP A 360 -17.79 12.99 14.76
N GLU A 361 -18.77 12.13 15.08
CA GLU A 361 -19.77 11.61 14.14
C GLU A 361 -20.58 12.71 13.43
N ALA A 362 -20.70 13.89 14.05
CA ALA A 362 -21.41 15.01 13.42
C ALA A 362 -20.73 15.52 12.15
N LEU A 363 -19.42 15.30 11.98
CA LEU A 363 -18.70 15.65 10.76
C LEU A 363 -18.98 14.69 9.59
N ARG A 364 -19.36 13.45 9.89
CA ARG A 364 -19.61 12.37 8.91
C ARG A 364 -21.09 12.36 8.43
N ARG A 365 -21.86 13.39 8.73
CA ARG A 365 -23.24 13.51 8.29
C ARG A 365 -23.34 14.11 6.89
N PRO A 366 -24.42 13.79 6.13
CA PRO A 366 -24.69 14.39 4.82
C PRO A 366 -24.62 15.93 4.86
N GLY A 367 -24.01 16.50 3.81
CA GLY A 367 -23.76 17.95 3.68
C GLY A 367 -22.45 18.43 4.29
N ARG A 368 -21.63 17.54 4.90
CA ARG A 368 -20.31 17.80 5.48
C ARG A 368 -19.28 16.88 4.83
N PHE A 369 -18.71 15.92 5.57
CA PHE A 369 -17.91 14.83 4.97
C PHE A 369 -18.86 13.68 4.62
N ASP A 370 -19.60 13.85 3.54
CA ASP A 370 -20.60 12.90 3.08
C ASP A 370 -20.04 11.79 2.19
N ARG A 371 -18.76 11.90 1.83
CA ARG A 371 -18.02 10.88 1.09
C ARG A 371 -16.78 10.48 1.85
N GLU A 372 -16.61 9.18 1.97
CA GLU A 372 -15.46 8.57 2.64
C GLU A 372 -14.71 7.69 1.66
N ILE A 373 -13.40 7.91 1.56
CA ILE A 373 -12.51 7.16 0.67
C ILE A 373 -11.41 6.50 1.51
N VAL A 374 -11.30 5.19 1.41
CA VAL A 374 -10.27 4.41 2.09
C VAL A 374 -9.00 4.42 1.25
N ILE A 375 -7.88 4.82 1.85
CA ILE A 375 -6.57 4.71 1.25
C ILE A 375 -5.80 3.61 1.97
N GLY A 376 -5.86 2.41 1.40
CA GLY A 376 -5.26 1.20 1.97
C GLY A 376 -3.75 1.10 1.80
N VAL A 377 -3.20 -0.03 2.26
CA VAL A 377 -1.82 -0.43 1.94
C VAL A 377 -1.78 -0.89 0.48
N PRO A 378 -0.76 -0.49 -0.30
CA PRO A 378 -0.70 -0.86 -1.72
C PRO A 378 -0.55 -2.38 -1.89
N ASP A 379 -1.24 -2.93 -2.89
CA ASP A 379 -1.06 -4.29 -3.37
C ASP A 379 0.29 -4.46 -4.10
N THR A 380 0.60 -5.64 -4.61
CA THR A 380 1.88 -5.91 -5.29
C THR A 380 2.07 -5.04 -6.53
N ALA A 381 1.00 -4.83 -7.31
CA ALA A 381 1.05 -3.96 -8.49
C ALA A 381 1.28 -2.49 -8.10
N GLY A 382 0.57 -2.01 -7.08
CA GLY A 382 0.73 -0.67 -6.54
C GLY A 382 2.13 -0.43 -5.94
N ARG A 383 2.70 -1.42 -5.22
CA ARG A 383 4.08 -1.31 -4.73
C ARG A 383 5.09 -1.22 -5.87
N ARG A 384 4.88 -1.98 -6.92
CA ARG A 384 5.72 -1.91 -8.13
C ARG A 384 5.65 -0.52 -8.78
N GLU A 385 4.46 0.07 -8.89
CA GLU A 385 4.28 1.43 -9.42
C GLU A 385 4.98 2.47 -8.54
N ILE A 386 4.79 2.40 -7.21
CA ILE A 386 5.41 3.31 -6.25
C ILE A 386 6.94 3.20 -6.31
N LEU A 387 7.49 1.98 -6.37
CA LEU A 387 8.92 1.75 -6.54
C LEU A 387 9.41 2.37 -7.85
N GLY A 388 8.69 2.18 -8.96
CA GLY A 388 9.01 2.79 -10.26
C GLY A 388 9.02 4.32 -10.20
N ILE A 389 8.12 4.95 -9.43
CA ILE A 389 8.09 6.40 -9.22
C ILE A 389 9.33 6.85 -8.42
N HIS A 390 9.62 6.19 -7.29
CA HIS A 390 10.73 6.61 -6.42
C HIS A 390 12.12 6.28 -6.97
N THR A 391 12.22 5.35 -7.93
CA THR A 391 13.47 4.99 -8.60
C THR A 391 13.63 5.65 -9.97
N ARG A 392 12.67 6.44 -10.42
CA ARG A 392 12.62 7.07 -11.77
C ARG A 392 13.90 7.82 -12.16
N GLY A 393 14.58 8.45 -11.21
CA GLY A 393 15.82 9.18 -11.43
C GLY A 393 17.08 8.46 -10.97
N MET A 394 16.99 7.20 -10.52
CA MET A 394 18.12 6.44 -9.99
C MET A 394 18.81 5.62 -11.07
N PRO A 395 20.14 5.62 -11.13
CA PRO A 395 20.89 4.70 -11.99
C PRO A 395 20.83 3.29 -11.43
N LEU A 396 19.81 2.51 -11.78
CA LEU A 396 19.67 1.12 -11.42
C LEU A 396 20.50 0.24 -12.36
N ALA A 397 21.10 -0.84 -11.82
CA ALA A 397 21.68 -1.90 -12.65
C ALA A 397 20.56 -2.63 -13.41
N VAL A 398 20.66 -2.67 -14.74
CA VAL A 398 19.61 -3.22 -15.64
C VAL A 398 20.02 -4.58 -16.19
N GLU A 399 21.31 -4.89 -16.26
CA GLU A 399 21.85 -6.12 -16.87
C GLU A 399 22.83 -6.82 -15.92
N GLY A 400 22.92 -8.14 -16.01
CA GLY A 400 23.83 -8.97 -15.22
C GLY A 400 23.21 -9.52 -13.93
N ASP A 401 24.05 -10.19 -13.12
CA ASP A 401 23.64 -10.82 -11.86
C ASP A 401 23.25 -9.78 -10.76
N ASP A 402 23.70 -8.54 -10.93
CA ASP A 402 23.45 -7.42 -10.02
C ASP A 402 22.20 -6.58 -10.42
N ALA A 403 21.46 -7.01 -11.44
CA ALA A 403 20.30 -6.26 -11.94
C ALA A 403 19.17 -6.17 -10.90
N VAL A 404 18.61 -4.98 -10.73
CA VAL A 404 17.49 -4.74 -9.80
C VAL A 404 16.18 -5.12 -10.46
N ASP A 405 15.53 -6.19 -9.97
CA ASP A 405 14.19 -6.59 -10.37
C ASP A 405 13.13 -5.92 -9.48
N LEU A 406 12.47 -4.88 -10.01
CA LEU A 406 11.40 -4.16 -9.29
C LEU A 406 10.16 -5.03 -9.06
N ASP A 407 9.89 -6.03 -9.89
CA ASP A 407 8.76 -6.94 -9.72
C ASP A 407 9.03 -7.92 -8.57
N ALA A 408 10.25 -8.46 -8.48
CA ALA A 408 10.69 -9.28 -7.34
C ALA A 408 10.68 -8.45 -6.04
N LEU A 409 11.16 -7.19 -6.11
CA LEU A 409 11.18 -6.28 -4.98
C LEU A 409 9.75 -5.95 -4.48
N ALA A 410 8.81 -5.73 -5.40
CA ALA A 410 7.42 -5.49 -5.05
C ALA A 410 6.77 -6.69 -4.34
N ARG A 411 7.12 -7.93 -4.73
CA ARG A 411 6.66 -9.14 -4.03
C ARG A 411 7.26 -9.27 -2.62
N THR A 412 8.52 -8.89 -2.44
CA THR A 412 9.22 -9.00 -1.14
C THR A 412 8.89 -7.88 -0.16
N THR A 413 8.46 -6.71 -0.63
CA THR A 413 8.12 -5.53 0.20
C THR A 413 6.68 -5.56 0.71
N TYR A 414 6.22 -6.71 1.13
CA TYR A 414 4.91 -6.91 1.70
C TYR A 414 4.66 -6.03 2.95
N GLY A 415 3.49 -5.39 3.03
CA GLY A 415 3.12 -4.51 4.15
C GLY A 415 3.83 -3.14 4.17
N PHE A 416 4.62 -2.83 3.13
CA PHE A 416 5.21 -1.51 2.97
C PHE A 416 4.18 -0.52 2.43
N VAL A 417 4.11 0.65 3.03
CA VAL A 417 3.34 1.79 2.50
C VAL A 417 4.22 2.68 1.61
N GLY A 418 3.63 3.64 0.92
CA GLY A 418 4.37 4.54 0.02
C GLY A 418 5.57 5.22 0.68
N ALA A 419 5.44 5.64 1.93
CA ALA A 419 6.54 6.24 2.71
C ALA A 419 7.69 5.26 2.97
N ASP A 420 7.39 3.98 3.23
CA ASP A 420 8.40 2.94 3.44
C ASP A 420 9.15 2.62 2.16
N LEU A 421 8.44 2.52 1.02
CA LEU A 421 9.04 2.28 -0.30
C LEU A 421 9.93 3.45 -0.72
N SER A 422 9.53 4.68 -0.41
CA SER A 422 10.37 5.86 -0.59
C SER A 422 11.63 5.81 0.28
N ALA A 423 11.49 5.39 1.54
CA ALA A 423 12.63 5.22 2.45
C ALA A 423 13.56 4.10 1.97
N LEU A 424 13.00 2.99 1.46
CA LEU A 424 13.76 1.87 0.88
C LEU A 424 14.59 2.32 -0.33
N ALA A 425 13.99 3.01 -1.28
CA ALA A 425 14.69 3.53 -2.45
C ALA A 425 15.83 4.48 -2.04
N ARG A 426 15.57 5.34 -1.05
CA ARG A 426 16.58 6.26 -0.50
C ARG A 426 17.73 5.50 0.18
N GLU A 427 17.43 4.50 1.00
CA GLU A 427 18.46 3.73 1.71
C GLU A 427 19.30 2.88 0.75
N ALA A 428 18.69 2.33 -0.33
CA ALA A 428 19.41 1.65 -1.40
C ALA A 428 20.41 2.58 -2.10
N ALA A 429 19.98 3.80 -2.44
CA ALA A 429 20.88 4.81 -3.00
C ALA A 429 22.02 5.20 -2.04
N ILE A 430 21.73 5.29 -0.73
CA ILE A 430 22.74 5.54 0.30
C ILE A 430 23.71 4.34 0.43
N SER A 431 23.24 3.09 0.28
CA SER A 431 24.10 1.90 0.29
C SER A 431 25.04 1.90 -0.90
N ALA A 432 24.56 2.19 -2.10
CA ALA A 432 25.39 2.34 -3.30
C ALA A 432 26.46 3.43 -3.11
N LEU A 433 26.08 4.58 -2.53
CA LEU A 433 27.02 5.65 -2.22
C LEU A 433 28.10 5.19 -1.23
N ARG A 434 27.72 4.49 -0.14
CA ARG A 434 28.67 3.96 0.86
C ARG A 434 29.69 2.99 0.23
N ARG A 435 29.27 2.22 -0.76
CA ARG A 435 30.15 1.28 -1.50
C ARG A 435 31.22 2.02 -2.29
N VAL A 436 30.89 3.18 -2.86
CA VAL A 436 31.79 3.99 -3.71
C VAL A 436 32.64 4.98 -2.89
N LEU A 437 32.16 5.41 -1.70
CA LEU A 437 32.83 6.40 -0.84
C LEU A 437 34.30 6.14 -0.51
N PRO A 438 34.78 4.89 -0.28
CA PRO A 438 36.20 4.64 0.04
C PRO A 438 37.17 5.00 -1.08
N GLY A 439 36.67 5.12 -2.33
CA GLY A 439 37.45 5.53 -3.50
C GLY A 439 37.38 7.05 -3.82
N LEU A 440 36.61 7.83 -3.00
CA LEU A 440 36.40 9.25 -3.22
C LEU A 440 37.35 10.10 -2.38
N ASP A 441 38.08 10.98 -3.02
CA ASP A 441 38.72 12.11 -2.34
C ASP A 441 37.69 13.19 -2.05
N LEU A 442 37.24 13.25 -0.79
CA LEU A 442 36.18 14.19 -0.35
C LEU A 442 36.64 15.65 -0.31
N ASP A 443 37.93 15.90 -0.41
CA ASP A 443 38.54 17.24 -0.41
C ASP A 443 38.77 17.77 -1.85
N ALA A 444 38.54 16.96 -2.87
CA ALA A 444 38.65 17.38 -4.27
C ALA A 444 37.48 18.31 -4.66
N ASP A 445 37.81 19.38 -5.38
CA ASP A 445 36.81 20.38 -5.87
C ASP A 445 35.83 19.79 -6.89
N GLU A 446 36.23 18.73 -7.64
CA GLU A 446 35.38 18.04 -8.64
C GLU A 446 35.47 16.52 -8.45
N ILE A 447 34.31 15.85 -8.50
CA ILE A 447 34.25 14.39 -8.49
C ILE A 447 34.56 13.88 -9.90
N PRO A 448 35.51 12.95 -10.07
CA PRO A 448 35.82 12.36 -11.37
C PRO A 448 34.60 11.72 -12.03
N ALA A 449 34.47 11.90 -13.35
CA ALA A 449 33.32 11.37 -14.12
C ALA A 449 33.23 9.83 -14.03
N GLU A 450 34.37 9.14 -13.93
CA GLU A 450 34.48 7.67 -13.79
C GLU A 450 33.81 7.16 -12.52
N ILE A 451 33.88 7.94 -11.42
CA ILE A 451 33.24 7.58 -10.15
C ILE A 451 31.72 7.83 -10.22
N LEU A 452 31.30 8.89 -10.91
CA LEU A 452 29.88 9.14 -11.15
C LEU A 452 29.25 8.07 -12.05
N ASP A 453 29.98 7.60 -13.05
CA ASP A 453 29.53 6.54 -13.95
C ASP A 453 29.49 5.15 -13.23
N ALA A 454 30.36 4.94 -12.24
CA ALA A 454 30.38 3.73 -11.40
C ALA A 454 29.31 3.72 -10.29
N LEU A 455 28.64 4.84 -10.04
CA LEU A 455 27.60 4.95 -9.04
C LEU A 455 26.27 4.41 -9.58
N VAL A 456 26.12 3.09 -9.56
CA VAL A 456 24.91 2.35 -9.96
C VAL A 456 24.38 1.61 -8.75
N VAL A 457 23.06 1.64 -8.54
CA VAL A 457 22.38 0.89 -7.47
C VAL A 457 22.21 -0.56 -7.91
N THR A 458 22.73 -1.49 -7.14
CA THR A 458 22.70 -2.93 -7.40
C THR A 458 21.66 -3.64 -6.54
N ASP A 459 21.34 -4.91 -6.86
CA ASP A 459 20.43 -5.73 -6.07
C ASP A 459 20.93 -5.95 -4.63
N ASP A 460 22.25 -6.05 -4.43
CA ASP A 460 22.87 -6.14 -3.10
C ASP A 460 22.61 -4.86 -2.27
N ASP A 461 22.70 -3.68 -2.88
CA ASP A 461 22.41 -2.41 -2.21
C ASP A 461 20.95 -2.37 -1.76
N VAL A 462 20.02 -2.91 -2.58
CA VAL A 462 18.60 -3.02 -2.27
C VAL A 462 18.34 -4.02 -1.14
N ARG A 463 19.00 -5.18 -1.17
CA ARG A 463 18.89 -6.18 -0.10
C ARG A 463 19.40 -5.66 1.25
N ASP A 464 20.47 -4.90 1.24
CA ASP A 464 20.98 -4.25 2.45
C ASP A 464 20.03 -3.18 2.98
N ALA A 465 19.38 -2.43 2.09
CA ALA A 465 18.32 -1.48 2.45
C ALA A 465 17.09 -2.17 3.05
N LEU A 466 16.65 -3.30 2.50
CA LEU A 466 15.54 -4.10 3.03
C LEU A 466 15.77 -4.57 4.48
N ARG A 467 17.02 -4.85 4.86
CA ARG A 467 17.34 -5.23 6.26
C ARG A 467 17.18 -4.08 7.24
N ARG A 468 17.26 -2.82 6.77
CA ARG A 468 17.22 -1.61 7.61
C ARG A 468 15.86 -0.96 7.67
N VAL A 469 15.10 -1.01 6.58
CA VAL A 469 13.78 -0.41 6.49
C VAL A 469 12.74 -1.45 6.92
N GLN A 470 11.94 -1.10 7.93
CA GLN A 470 10.88 -1.96 8.43
C GLN A 470 9.51 -1.39 8.02
N PRO A 471 8.56 -2.24 7.62
CA PRO A 471 7.23 -1.81 7.19
C PRO A 471 6.46 -1.11 8.32
N SER A 472 5.95 0.10 8.05
CA SER A 472 5.24 0.92 9.04
C SER A 472 3.85 0.39 9.34
N ALA A 473 3.14 -0.15 8.33
CA ALA A 473 1.80 -0.71 8.51
C ALA A 473 1.80 -1.88 9.50
N LEU A 474 2.90 -2.67 9.54
CA LEU A 474 3.02 -3.80 10.46
C LEU A 474 3.19 -3.37 11.94
N ARG A 475 3.75 -2.19 12.20
CA ARG A 475 3.98 -1.69 13.57
C ARG A 475 2.69 -1.24 14.25
N GLU A 476 1.81 -0.53 13.53
CA GLU A 476 0.60 0.03 14.12
C GLU A 476 -0.55 -0.99 14.21
N ILE A 477 -0.58 -1.99 13.32
CA ILE A 477 -1.73 -2.90 13.16
C ILE A 477 -1.48 -4.28 13.79
N GLN A 478 -0.27 -4.57 14.31
CA GLN A 478 0.15 -5.92 14.72
C GLN A 478 -0.03 -6.98 13.62
N VAL A 479 0.10 -6.57 12.37
CA VAL A 479 0.08 -7.48 11.22
C VAL A 479 1.39 -8.28 11.23
N GLN A 480 1.28 -9.59 11.16
CA GLN A 480 2.43 -10.48 11.04
C GLN A 480 2.68 -10.76 9.56
N ALA A 481 3.92 -10.54 9.09
CA ALA A 481 4.32 -11.11 7.81
C ALA A 481 4.43 -12.64 7.99
N PRO A 482 3.63 -13.44 7.30
CA PRO A 482 3.71 -14.90 7.45
C PRO A 482 4.99 -15.41 6.79
N ASN A 483 5.87 -16.02 7.60
CA ASN A 483 7.14 -16.59 7.12
C ASN A 483 7.03 -18.08 6.77
N VAL A 484 5.82 -18.66 6.83
CA VAL A 484 5.55 -20.08 6.60
C VAL A 484 4.89 -20.25 5.25
N GLY A 485 5.46 -21.07 4.37
CA GLY A 485 4.87 -21.47 3.09
C GLY A 485 4.29 -22.88 3.12
N TRP A 486 3.72 -23.35 2.00
CA TRP A 486 3.20 -24.71 1.88
C TRP A 486 4.29 -25.77 2.03
N ASP A 487 5.53 -25.45 1.67
CA ASP A 487 6.68 -26.35 1.78
C ASP A 487 7.14 -26.58 3.23
N ASP A 488 6.78 -25.67 4.14
CA ASP A 488 7.08 -25.78 5.57
C ASP A 488 6.06 -26.66 6.32
N ILE A 489 5.03 -27.16 5.63
CA ILE A 489 3.96 -27.98 6.21
C ILE A 489 4.00 -29.38 5.59
N GLY A 490 4.30 -30.40 6.39
CA GLY A 490 4.32 -31.79 5.91
C GLY A 490 2.92 -32.41 5.85
N GLY A 491 2.61 -33.10 4.74
CA GLY A 491 1.32 -33.75 4.51
C GLY A 491 0.14 -32.80 4.40
N LEU A 492 -1.07 -33.25 4.76
CA LEU A 492 -2.31 -32.49 4.74
C LEU A 492 -2.75 -32.00 3.35
N ASP A 493 -2.45 -32.77 2.28
CA ASP A 493 -2.64 -32.34 0.89
C ASP A 493 -4.08 -31.99 0.56
N GLU A 494 -5.05 -32.75 1.07
CA GLU A 494 -6.47 -32.46 0.89
C GLU A 494 -6.87 -31.14 1.58
N THR A 495 -6.38 -30.92 2.80
CA THR A 495 -6.62 -29.67 3.55
C THR A 495 -5.97 -28.47 2.85
N LYS A 496 -4.73 -28.62 2.37
CA LYS A 496 -4.03 -27.60 1.58
C LYS A 496 -4.80 -27.27 0.31
N ARG A 497 -5.31 -28.29 -0.41
CA ARG A 497 -6.10 -28.10 -1.62
C ARG A 497 -7.37 -27.30 -1.34
N GLN A 498 -8.14 -27.65 -0.29
CA GLN A 498 -9.34 -26.91 0.08
C GLN A 498 -9.06 -25.45 0.42
N LEU A 499 -7.97 -25.17 1.14
CA LEU A 499 -7.57 -23.80 1.47
C LEU A 499 -7.07 -23.02 0.26
N ARG A 500 -6.35 -23.66 -0.67
CA ARG A 500 -5.94 -23.03 -1.94
C ARG A 500 -7.15 -22.64 -2.78
N GLU A 501 -8.07 -23.58 -2.99
CA GLU A 501 -9.26 -23.34 -3.80
C GLU A 501 -10.21 -22.32 -3.17
N GLY A 502 -10.31 -22.31 -1.83
CA GLY A 502 -11.26 -21.48 -1.11
C GLY A 502 -10.73 -20.08 -0.72
N ILE A 503 -9.44 -19.91 -0.52
CA ILE A 503 -8.85 -18.65 -0.03
C ILE A 503 -7.83 -18.08 -1.02
N GLU A 504 -6.82 -18.87 -1.42
CA GLU A 504 -5.71 -18.39 -2.24
C GLU A 504 -6.19 -17.94 -3.62
N LEU A 505 -6.90 -18.82 -4.36
CA LEU A 505 -7.40 -18.49 -5.70
C LEU A 505 -8.36 -17.28 -5.72
N PRO A 506 -9.35 -17.15 -4.81
CA PRO A 506 -10.23 -16.00 -4.79
C PRO A 506 -9.52 -14.67 -4.49
N LEU A 507 -8.50 -14.68 -3.61
CA LEU A 507 -7.74 -13.48 -3.28
C LEU A 507 -6.77 -13.07 -4.39
N GLN A 508 -6.16 -14.04 -5.10
CA GLN A 508 -5.26 -13.77 -6.23
C GLN A 508 -6.00 -13.39 -7.52
N HIS A 509 -7.19 -13.95 -7.77
CA HIS A 509 -7.93 -13.79 -9.01
C HIS A 509 -9.40 -13.37 -8.80
N PRO A 510 -9.68 -12.26 -8.09
CA PRO A 510 -11.05 -11.84 -7.77
C PRO A 510 -11.91 -11.64 -9.01
N ASP A 511 -11.35 -11.06 -10.09
CA ASP A 511 -12.05 -10.79 -11.34
C ASP A 511 -12.56 -12.05 -12.04
N ALA A 512 -11.86 -13.19 -11.90
CA ALA A 512 -12.28 -14.45 -12.48
C ALA A 512 -13.54 -14.99 -11.80
N PHE A 513 -13.65 -14.85 -10.48
CA PHE A 513 -14.81 -15.25 -9.70
C PHE A 513 -16.02 -14.36 -9.99
N GLU A 514 -15.82 -13.05 -10.11
CA GLU A 514 -16.89 -12.11 -10.49
C GLU A 514 -17.43 -12.40 -11.90
N ARG A 515 -16.55 -12.58 -12.87
CA ARG A 515 -16.93 -12.88 -14.24
C ARG A 515 -17.76 -14.17 -14.36
N LEU A 516 -17.50 -15.15 -13.48
CA LEU A 516 -18.23 -16.41 -13.43
C LEU A 516 -19.46 -16.35 -12.50
N GLY A 517 -19.65 -15.25 -11.77
CA GLY A 517 -20.73 -15.10 -10.79
C GLY A 517 -20.61 -16.06 -9.60
N ILE A 518 -19.38 -16.50 -9.26
CA ILE A 518 -19.12 -17.43 -8.15
C ILE A 518 -18.97 -16.61 -6.87
N ARG A 519 -19.83 -16.88 -5.87
CA ARG A 519 -19.69 -16.28 -4.54
C ARG A 519 -18.49 -16.88 -3.82
N GLN A 520 -17.59 -16.03 -3.34
CA GLN A 520 -16.43 -16.44 -2.57
C GLN A 520 -16.84 -16.80 -1.14
N ALA A 521 -16.24 -17.86 -0.59
CA ALA A 521 -16.36 -18.19 0.83
C ALA A 521 -15.54 -17.18 1.66
N ARG A 522 -16.09 -16.70 2.76
CA ARG A 522 -15.50 -15.64 3.59
C ARG A 522 -15.00 -16.10 4.92
N GLY A 523 -15.54 -17.22 5.40
CA GLY A 523 -15.19 -17.80 6.67
C GLY A 523 -14.80 -19.27 6.54
N PHE A 524 -13.66 -19.63 7.14
CA PHE A 524 -13.12 -20.98 7.20
C PHE A 524 -12.92 -21.37 8.64
N LEU A 525 -13.51 -22.50 9.06
CA LEU A 525 -13.33 -23.06 10.38
C LEU A 525 -12.39 -24.26 10.31
N LEU A 526 -11.17 -24.11 10.83
CA LEU A 526 -10.22 -25.21 10.98
C LEU A 526 -10.49 -25.94 12.30
N PHE A 527 -10.77 -27.21 12.25
CA PHE A 527 -10.97 -28.01 13.47
C PHE A 527 -10.17 -29.32 13.45
N GLY A 528 -9.80 -29.81 14.60
CA GLY A 528 -9.02 -31.04 14.73
C GLY A 528 -8.20 -31.09 16.01
N PRO A 529 -7.49 -32.18 16.26
CA PRO A 529 -6.68 -32.34 17.47
C PRO A 529 -5.65 -31.20 17.63
N PRO A 530 -5.26 -30.83 18.86
CA PRO A 530 -4.22 -29.83 19.10
C PRO A 530 -2.87 -30.29 18.54
N GLY A 531 -2.01 -29.32 18.16
CA GLY A 531 -0.67 -29.61 17.67
C GLY A 531 -0.55 -30.05 16.21
N ASN A 532 -1.66 -30.09 15.43
CA ASN A 532 -1.66 -30.51 14.02
C ASN A 532 -1.50 -29.37 13.02
N GLY A 533 -0.97 -28.23 13.44
CA GLY A 533 -0.57 -27.15 12.52
C GLY A 533 -1.68 -26.24 12.00
N LYS A 534 -2.86 -26.14 12.68
CA LYS A 534 -3.95 -25.23 12.27
C LYS A 534 -3.48 -23.78 12.08
N THR A 535 -2.71 -23.27 13.01
CA THR A 535 -2.13 -21.91 12.94
C THR A 535 -1.09 -21.79 11.83
N LEU A 536 -0.30 -22.85 11.56
CA LEU A 536 0.66 -22.88 10.46
C LEU A 536 -0.04 -22.86 9.09
N LEU A 537 -1.14 -23.63 8.94
CA LEU A 537 -1.96 -23.61 7.73
C LEU A 537 -2.52 -22.23 7.42
N ALA A 538 -3.04 -21.53 8.44
CA ALA A 538 -3.55 -20.17 8.26
C ALA A 538 -2.45 -19.18 7.86
N LYS A 539 -1.23 -19.32 8.41
CA LYS A 539 -0.06 -18.51 8.00
C LYS A 539 0.37 -18.82 6.58
N ALA A 540 0.43 -20.10 6.21
CA ALA A 540 0.84 -20.50 4.87
C ALA A 540 -0.13 -19.99 3.80
N VAL A 541 -1.43 -20.14 4.01
CA VAL A 541 -2.42 -19.65 3.03
C VAL A 541 -2.37 -18.13 2.88
N ALA A 542 -2.13 -17.39 3.96
CA ALA A 542 -1.99 -15.93 3.88
C ALA A 542 -0.74 -15.51 3.10
N ARG A 543 0.39 -16.20 3.30
CA ARG A 543 1.61 -15.96 2.55
C ARG A 543 1.43 -16.24 1.06
N GLU A 544 0.92 -17.39 0.72
CA GLU A 544 0.76 -17.82 -0.67
C GLU A 544 -0.31 -16.99 -1.40
N ALA A 545 -1.34 -16.52 -0.68
CA ALA A 545 -2.33 -15.60 -1.22
C ALA A 545 -1.83 -14.15 -1.33
N GLU A 546 -0.58 -13.87 -0.96
CA GLU A 546 -0.02 -12.51 -0.86
C GLU A 546 -0.89 -11.56 0.00
N ALA A 547 -1.58 -12.12 1.01
CA ALA A 547 -2.51 -11.40 1.86
C ALA A 547 -1.91 -11.07 3.23
N ASN A 548 -2.34 -9.97 3.84
CA ASN A 548 -1.98 -9.58 5.18
C ASN A 548 -2.51 -10.60 6.20
N PHE A 549 -1.73 -10.89 7.26
CA PHE A 549 -2.11 -11.83 8.28
C PHE A 549 -2.30 -11.14 9.63
N VAL A 550 -3.54 -11.08 10.10
CA VAL A 550 -3.89 -10.49 11.39
C VAL A 550 -4.31 -11.61 12.33
N ALA A 551 -3.42 -12.02 13.22
CA ALA A 551 -3.68 -13.08 14.18
C ALA A 551 -4.12 -12.51 15.53
N THR A 552 -5.15 -13.11 16.10
CA THR A 552 -5.63 -12.82 17.45
C THR A 552 -6.01 -14.11 18.17
N LYS A 553 -5.87 -14.12 19.49
CA LYS A 553 -6.42 -15.18 20.32
C LYS A 553 -7.74 -14.71 20.91
N SER A 554 -8.66 -15.61 21.11
CA SER A 554 -9.94 -15.31 21.77
C SER A 554 -9.76 -14.69 23.15
N SER A 555 -8.71 -15.08 23.89
CA SER A 555 -8.35 -14.48 25.19
C SER A 555 -8.00 -12.98 25.10
N ASP A 556 -7.42 -12.55 23.98
CA ASP A 556 -6.98 -11.16 23.80
C ASP A 556 -8.15 -10.23 23.44
N LEU A 557 -9.24 -10.81 22.89
CA LEU A 557 -10.47 -10.11 22.56
C LEU A 557 -11.45 -10.04 23.75
N LEU A 558 -11.26 -10.88 24.76
CA LEU A 558 -12.11 -10.92 25.96
C LEU A 558 -11.55 -9.98 27.02
N SER A 559 -12.20 -8.85 27.25
CA SER A 559 -11.89 -7.93 28.35
C SER A 559 -12.84 -8.12 29.54
N LYS A 560 -12.36 -7.80 30.73
CA LYS A 560 -13.20 -7.78 31.94
C LYS A 560 -14.18 -6.61 32.00
N TRP A 561 -14.03 -5.62 31.10
CA TRP A 561 -14.86 -4.42 31.06
C TRP A 561 -15.98 -4.58 30.03
N VAL A 562 -17.19 -4.25 30.41
CA VAL A 562 -18.37 -4.30 29.52
C VAL A 562 -18.20 -3.32 28.35
N GLY A 563 -18.41 -3.79 27.12
CA GLY A 563 -18.32 -2.98 25.92
C GLY A 563 -16.92 -2.84 25.31
N GLU A 564 -15.87 -3.29 26.00
CA GLU A 564 -14.50 -3.23 25.47
C GLU A 564 -14.22 -4.36 24.48
N SER A 565 -14.74 -5.56 24.75
CA SER A 565 -14.61 -6.70 23.87
C SER A 565 -15.29 -6.48 22.51
N GLU A 566 -16.50 -5.90 22.50
CA GLU A 566 -17.20 -5.55 21.27
C GLU A 566 -16.40 -4.51 20.45
N LYS A 567 -15.86 -3.47 21.11
CA LYS A 567 -15.01 -2.47 20.47
C LYS A 567 -13.72 -3.09 19.88
N GLN A 568 -13.13 -4.07 20.55
CA GLN A 568 -11.92 -4.75 20.07
C GLN A 568 -12.20 -5.59 18.82
N ILE A 569 -13.34 -6.28 18.76
CA ILE A 569 -13.75 -7.02 17.56
C ILE A 569 -13.96 -6.07 16.39
N SER A 570 -14.76 -5.02 16.57
CA SER A 570 -15.00 -4.05 15.52
C SER A 570 -13.69 -3.38 15.02
N LYS A 571 -12.78 -3.05 15.93
CA LYS A 571 -11.45 -2.54 15.58
C LYS A 571 -10.61 -3.56 14.80
N LEU A 572 -10.67 -4.84 15.15
CA LEU A 572 -9.97 -5.91 14.43
C LEU A 572 -10.44 -5.98 12.97
N PHE A 573 -11.75 -6.03 12.74
CA PHE A 573 -12.32 -6.08 11.40
C PHE A 573 -12.06 -4.78 10.60
N GLN A 574 -12.19 -3.64 11.24
CA GLN A 574 -11.88 -2.35 10.61
C GLN A 574 -10.42 -2.25 10.18
N ARG A 575 -9.49 -2.68 11.03
CA ARG A 575 -8.05 -2.75 10.68
C ARG A 575 -7.80 -3.71 9.52
N ALA A 576 -8.44 -4.88 9.53
CA ALA A 576 -8.30 -5.83 8.43
C ALA A 576 -8.79 -5.25 7.10
N ARG A 577 -9.87 -4.46 7.13
CA ARG A 577 -10.38 -3.74 5.95
C ARG A 577 -9.38 -2.70 5.41
N GLN A 578 -8.69 -1.99 6.29
CA GLN A 578 -7.69 -0.97 5.91
C GLN A 578 -6.45 -1.55 5.23
N VAL A 579 -6.16 -2.83 5.50
CA VAL A 579 -4.98 -3.52 4.97
C VAL A 579 -5.34 -4.70 4.06
N ALA A 580 -6.53 -4.69 3.46
CA ALA A 580 -6.92 -5.71 2.50
C ALA A 580 -5.95 -5.75 1.29
N PRO A 581 -5.66 -6.93 0.69
CA PRO A 581 -6.21 -8.25 1.04
C PRO A 581 -5.67 -8.78 2.37
N THR A 582 -6.57 -9.38 3.19
CA THR A 582 -6.23 -9.77 4.57
C THR A 582 -6.86 -11.10 4.98
N VAL A 583 -6.10 -11.93 5.67
CA VAL A 583 -6.60 -13.09 6.40
C VAL A 583 -6.62 -12.78 7.90
N ILE A 584 -7.82 -12.69 8.47
CA ILE A 584 -8.00 -12.60 9.92
C ILE A 584 -7.95 -14.02 10.49
N PHE A 585 -7.03 -14.27 11.40
CA PHE A 585 -6.94 -15.56 12.10
C PHE A 585 -7.37 -15.42 13.56
N ILE A 586 -8.40 -16.18 13.95
CA ILE A 586 -8.91 -16.23 15.33
C ILE A 586 -8.63 -17.62 15.90
N ASP A 587 -7.68 -17.71 16.83
CA ASP A 587 -7.38 -18.97 17.50
C ASP A 587 -8.30 -19.20 18.71
N GLU A 588 -8.62 -20.48 18.98
CA GLU A 588 -9.47 -20.91 20.09
C GLU A 588 -10.85 -20.22 20.09
N ILE A 589 -11.49 -20.12 18.91
CA ILE A 589 -12.78 -19.40 18.77
C ILE A 589 -13.89 -19.93 19.68
N ASP A 590 -13.81 -21.16 20.15
CA ASP A 590 -14.72 -21.76 21.12
C ASP A 590 -14.74 -21.05 22.49
N ALA A 591 -13.65 -20.32 22.83
CA ALA A 591 -13.62 -19.48 24.02
C ALA A 591 -14.38 -18.16 23.83
N LEU A 592 -14.42 -17.61 22.58
CA LEU A 592 -15.08 -16.36 22.24
C LEU A 592 -16.60 -16.56 22.02
N ALA A 593 -16.99 -17.67 21.41
CA ALA A 593 -18.35 -17.93 20.95
C ALA A 593 -18.86 -19.31 21.35
N PRO A 594 -19.06 -19.56 22.65
CA PRO A 594 -19.59 -20.83 23.14
C PRO A 594 -21.07 -21.00 22.82
N ALA A 595 -21.52 -22.26 22.67
CA ALA A 595 -22.92 -22.63 22.43
C ALA A 595 -23.84 -22.13 23.55
N ARG A 596 -25.01 -21.64 23.19
CA ARG A 596 -26.02 -21.14 24.11
C ARG A 596 -26.54 -22.28 25.01
N GLY A 597 -26.50 -22.10 26.33
CA GLY A 597 -27.09 -23.06 27.28
C GLY A 597 -26.15 -23.61 28.35
N GLY A 598 -24.88 -23.24 28.36
CA GLY A 598 -23.95 -23.57 29.46
C GLY A 598 -24.11 -22.61 30.62
N SER A 599 -24.64 -23.12 31.73
CA SER A 599 -24.83 -22.38 32.98
C SER A 599 -23.48 -22.02 33.59
N PHE A 600 -23.07 -20.70 33.47
CA PHE A 600 -22.22 -20.04 34.47
C PHE A 600 -22.14 -18.51 34.13
N GLY A 601 -22.68 -17.70 35.03
CA GLY A 601 -22.63 -16.27 35.28
C GLY A 601 -21.83 -15.37 34.30
N ASP A 602 -22.49 -14.59 33.50
CA ASP A 602 -22.14 -13.53 32.53
C ASP A 602 -22.59 -13.82 31.09
N SER A 603 -23.72 -14.49 30.93
CA SER A 603 -24.28 -14.83 29.60
C SER A 603 -24.53 -13.61 28.70
N ASN A 604 -24.80 -12.44 29.26
CA ASN A 604 -25.11 -11.22 28.51
C ASN A 604 -23.89 -10.62 27.80
N VAL A 605 -22.68 -10.70 28.34
CA VAL A 605 -21.47 -10.16 27.74
C VAL A 605 -21.03 -11.02 26.57
N THR A 606 -20.98 -12.34 26.77
CA THR A 606 -20.60 -13.29 25.73
C THR A 606 -21.58 -13.27 24.54
N GLU A 607 -22.91 -13.15 24.79
CA GLU A 607 -23.88 -13.01 23.70
C GLU A 607 -23.70 -11.75 22.87
N ARG A 608 -23.34 -10.62 23.49
CA ARG A 608 -23.05 -9.37 22.76
C ARG A 608 -21.81 -9.50 21.89
N VAL A 609 -20.74 -10.09 22.43
CA VAL A 609 -19.50 -10.37 21.71
C VAL A 609 -19.76 -11.24 20.48
N VAL A 610 -20.52 -12.33 20.65
CA VAL A 610 -20.93 -13.21 19.53
C VAL A 610 -21.75 -12.43 18.50
N ASN A 611 -22.73 -11.63 18.94
CA ASN A 611 -23.56 -10.85 18.03
C ASN A 611 -22.75 -9.80 17.27
N THR A 612 -21.77 -9.16 17.90
CA THR A 612 -20.86 -8.23 17.23
C THR A 612 -20.01 -8.97 16.19
N LEU A 613 -19.45 -10.12 16.52
CA LEU A 613 -18.70 -10.94 15.58
C LEU A 613 -19.55 -11.35 14.37
N LEU A 614 -20.80 -11.77 14.63
CA LEU A 614 -21.73 -12.11 13.56
C LEU A 614 -22.07 -10.91 12.67
N ALA A 615 -22.29 -9.73 13.25
CA ALA A 615 -22.57 -8.52 12.51
C ALA A 615 -21.38 -8.08 11.64
N GLU A 616 -20.15 -8.17 12.17
CA GLU A 616 -18.93 -7.86 11.40
C GLU A 616 -18.69 -8.87 10.27
N MET A 617 -18.98 -10.17 10.48
CA MET A 617 -18.90 -11.18 9.43
C MET A 617 -19.98 -10.99 8.36
N ASP A 618 -21.21 -10.68 8.75
CA ASP A 618 -22.29 -10.39 7.81
C ASP A 618 -21.96 -9.10 6.99
N GLY A 619 -21.32 -8.11 7.61
CA GLY A 619 -20.86 -6.88 6.96
C GLY A 619 -19.67 -7.05 5.99
N LEU A 620 -19.05 -8.23 5.92
CA LEU A 620 -18.02 -8.54 4.91
C LEU A 620 -18.62 -8.69 3.49
N GLU A 621 -19.95 -8.73 3.33
CA GLU A 621 -20.59 -8.84 2.00
C GLU A 621 -20.28 -7.67 1.06
N GLU A 622 -20.09 -6.49 1.60
CA GLU A 622 -19.79 -5.28 0.83
C GLU A 622 -18.29 -5.09 0.58
N LEU A 623 -17.42 -5.95 1.15
CA LEU A 623 -15.98 -5.70 1.21
C LEU A 623 -15.17 -6.82 0.56
N ARG A 624 -14.43 -6.44 -0.48
CA ARG A 624 -13.53 -7.32 -1.22
C ARG A 624 -12.22 -7.54 -0.43
N GLY A 625 -11.70 -8.76 -0.47
CA GLY A 625 -10.34 -9.06 -0.02
C GLY A 625 -10.15 -9.33 1.49
N VAL A 626 -11.20 -9.56 2.29
CA VAL A 626 -11.06 -9.97 3.69
C VAL A 626 -11.63 -11.37 3.90
N VAL A 627 -10.81 -12.29 4.42
CA VAL A 627 -11.20 -13.67 4.75
C VAL A 627 -10.95 -13.95 6.23
N VAL A 628 -11.90 -14.60 6.89
CA VAL A 628 -11.78 -14.98 8.31
C VAL A 628 -11.47 -16.47 8.40
N VAL A 629 -10.37 -16.82 9.04
CA VAL A 629 -9.99 -18.20 9.36
C VAL A 629 -10.02 -18.36 10.86
N ALA A 630 -10.87 -19.23 11.36
CA ALA A 630 -10.92 -19.55 12.79
C ALA A 630 -10.40 -20.96 13.07
N ALA A 631 -9.78 -21.15 14.22
CA ALA A 631 -9.32 -22.46 14.67
C ALA A 631 -9.98 -22.85 15.99
N THR A 632 -10.36 -24.12 16.10
CA THR A 632 -10.88 -24.71 17.35
C THR A 632 -10.42 -26.15 17.52
N ASN A 633 -10.24 -26.53 18.76
CA ASN A 633 -10.10 -27.94 19.15
C ASN A 633 -11.45 -28.59 19.54
N ARG A 634 -12.51 -27.78 19.67
CA ARG A 634 -13.85 -28.26 20.20
C ARG A 634 -14.99 -27.68 19.35
N PRO A 635 -15.18 -28.15 18.11
CA PRO A 635 -16.20 -27.58 17.22
C PRO A 635 -17.63 -27.72 17.75
N THR A 636 -17.90 -28.73 18.59
CA THR A 636 -19.20 -28.96 19.20
C THR A 636 -19.60 -27.94 20.28
N LEU A 637 -18.64 -27.14 20.77
CA LEU A 637 -18.90 -26.09 21.77
C LEU A 637 -19.21 -24.74 21.11
N LEU A 638 -19.13 -24.63 19.78
CA LEU A 638 -19.40 -23.36 19.06
C LEU A 638 -20.89 -23.05 18.94
N ASP A 639 -21.24 -21.77 18.98
CA ASP A 639 -22.60 -21.32 18.65
C ASP A 639 -22.96 -21.71 17.21
N PRO A 640 -24.05 -22.49 16.99
CA PRO A 640 -24.49 -22.92 15.67
C PRO A 640 -24.75 -21.73 14.70
N ALA A 641 -24.99 -20.53 15.22
CA ALA A 641 -25.18 -19.35 14.40
C ALA A 641 -23.94 -18.99 13.57
N LEU A 642 -22.74 -19.33 14.03
CA LEU A 642 -21.49 -19.11 13.29
C LEU A 642 -21.34 -20.05 12.09
N LEU A 643 -21.95 -21.23 12.13
CA LEU A 643 -21.85 -22.25 11.09
C LEU A 643 -22.91 -22.07 9.97
N ARG A 644 -23.66 -20.97 10.00
CA ARG A 644 -24.65 -20.66 8.95
C ARG A 644 -23.96 -20.12 7.70
N PRO A 645 -24.52 -20.39 6.49
CA PRO A 645 -24.02 -19.82 5.24
C PRO A 645 -23.90 -18.30 5.31
N GLY A 646 -22.80 -17.78 4.77
CA GLY A 646 -22.44 -16.36 4.81
C GLY A 646 -21.49 -15.99 5.96
N ARG A 647 -21.13 -16.92 6.85
CA ARG A 647 -20.22 -16.75 7.99
C ARG A 647 -19.05 -17.70 7.86
N PHE A 648 -19.05 -18.83 8.59
CA PHE A 648 -18.06 -19.89 8.33
C PHE A 648 -18.67 -20.86 7.28
N ASP A 649 -18.43 -20.51 6.03
CA ASP A 649 -18.98 -21.24 4.88
C ASP A 649 -18.34 -22.61 4.70
N GLU A 650 -17.07 -22.74 5.06
CA GLU A 650 -16.26 -23.93 4.88
C GLU A 650 -15.72 -24.43 6.22
N ILE A 651 -15.96 -25.72 6.49
CA ILE A 651 -15.49 -26.40 7.70
C ILE A 651 -14.43 -27.42 7.30
N VAL A 652 -13.19 -27.13 7.67
CA VAL A 652 -12.01 -27.88 7.22
C VAL A 652 -11.44 -28.70 8.39
N TYR A 653 -11.41 -30.01 8.20
CA TYR A 653 -10.81 -30.92 9.20
C TYR A 653 -9.30 -31.03 9.00
N VAL A 654 -8.55 -30.86 10.09
CA VAL A 654 -7.09 -31.02 10.14
C VAL A 654 -6.78 -32.32 10.90
N PRO A 655 -6.56 -33.43 10.21
CA PRO A 655 -6.32 -34.74 10.81
C PRO A 655 -4.93 -34.83 11.46
N VAL A 656 -4.72 -35.93 12.19
CA VAL A 656 -3.37 -36.37 12.57
C VAL A 656 -2.60 -36.76 11.31
N PRO A 657 -1.30 -36.46 11.20
CA PRO A 657 -0.53 -36.80 10.01
C PRO A 657 -0.42 -38.32 9.82
N ASP A 658 -0.63 -38.78 8.59
CA ASP A 658 -0.38 -40.15 8.17
C ASP A 658 1.14 -40.47 8.11
N ALA A 659 1.52 -41.67 7.75
CA ALA A 659 2.92 -42.08 7.75
C ALA A 659 3.79 -41.22 6.81
N GLU A 660 3.27 -40.89 5.62
CA GLU A 660 3.97 -40.01 4.64
C GLU A 660 4.07 -38.58 5.15
N GLY A 661 2.98 -38.06 5.76
CA GLY A 661 2.99 -36.76 6.40
C GLY A 661 3.97 -36.67 7.57
N ARG A 662 4.06 -37.70 8.42
CA ARG A 662 5.03 -37.75 9.52
C ARG A 662 6.46 -37.77 9.00
N ARG A 663 6.74 -38.56 7.96
CA ARG A 663 8.04 -38.56 7.31
C ARG A 663 8.42 -37.17 6.78
N THR A 664 7.50 -36.51 6.10
CA THR A 664 7.70 -35.17 5.56
C THR A 664 7.92 -34.15 6.69
N ILE A 665 7.13 -34.20 7.77
CA ILE A 665 7.33 -33.33 8.94
C ILE A 665 8.70 -33.57 9.57
N LEU A 666 9.11 -34.82 9.77
CA LEU A 666 10.44 -35.14 10.30
C LEU A 666 11.53 -34.58 9.39
N GLY A 667 11.41 -34.72 8.06
CA GLY A 667 12.35 -34.16 7.10
C GLY A 667 12.47 -32.64 7.19
N ILE A 668 11.34 -31.92 7.30
CA ILE A 668 11.32 -30.46 7.46
C ILE A 668 12.00 -30.06 8.79
N GLN A 669 11.65 -30.72 9.89
CA GLN A 669 12.18 -30.38 11.22
C GLN A 669 13.69 -30.69 11.37
N THR A 670 14.16 -31.73 10.70
CA THR A 670 15.57 -32.13 10.71
C THR A 670 16.42 -31.44 9.65
N GLY A 671 15.83 -30.76 8.69
CA GLY A 671 16.53 -30.19 7.51
C GLY A 671 17.66 -29.21 7.81
N LYS A 672 17.69 -28.66 9.04
CA LYS A 672 18.78 -27.77 9.53
C LYS A 672 19.70 -28.45 10.53
N MET A 673 19.48 -29.73 10.83
CA MET A 673 20.26 -30.48 11.80
C MET A 673 21.28 -31.39 11.13
N PRO A 674 22.50 -31.50 11.65
CA PRO A 674 23.49 -32.45 11.16
C PRO A 674 23.12 -33.85 11.61
N LEU A 675 22.46 -34.62 10.74
CA LEU A 675 22.14 -36.04 11.00
C LEU A 675 23.30 -36.92 10.61
N ALA A 676 23.50 -38.00 11.37
CA ALA A 676 24.40 -39.09 10.99
C ALA A 676 23.73 -39.97 9.92
N ASP A 677 24.54 -40.71 9.15
CA ASP A 677 24.08 -41.57 8.04
C ASP A 677 23.18 -42.75 8.51
N ASP A 678 23.19 -43.06 9.81
CA ASP A 678 22.36 -44.11 10.41
C ASP A 678 20.91 -43.73 10.69
N VAL A 679 20.55 -42.43 10.53
CA VAL A 679 19.19 -41.94 10.85
C VAL A 679 18.25 -42.27 9.71
N ASP A 680 17.31 -43.18 9.98
CA ASP A 680 16.27 -43.57 9.05
C ASP A 680 14.92 -42.85 9.43
N LEU A 681 14.55 -41.83 8.63
CA LEU A 681 13.34 -41.09 8.84
C LEU A 681 12.06 -41.89 8.52
N ASP A 682 12.13 -42.91 7.66
CA ASP A 682 11.02 -43.78 7.34
C ASP A 682 10.72 -44.70 8.53
N ALA A 683 11.74 -45.30 9.13
CA ALA A 683 11.62 -46.09 10.34
C ALA A 683 11.05 -45.24 11.54
N LEU A 684 11.49 -43.99 11.66
CA LEU A 684 10.97 -43.06 12.66
C LEU A 684 9.48 -42.73 12.41
N ALA A 685 9.09 -42.52 11.14
CA ALA A 685 7.70 -42.24 10.78
C ALA A 685 6.77 -43.43 11.08
N GLU A 686 7.22 -44.67 10.88
CA GLU A 686 6.46 -45.89 11.26
C GLU A 686 6.28 -46.00 12.77
N ARG A 687 7.29 -45.70 13.56
CA ARG A 687 7.29 -45.81 15.04
C ARG A 687 6.55 -44.67 15.72
N THR A 688 6.24 -43.58 15.03
CA THR A 688 5.55 -42.42 15.60
C THR A 688 4.06 -42.38 15.23
N GLU A 689 3.40 -43.51 15.15
CA GLU A 689 1.95 -43.58 14.90
C GLU A 689 1.17 -42.73 15.91
N ARG A 690 0.20 -41.91 15.41
CA ARG A 690 -0.64 -40.95 16.16
C ARG A 690 0.12 -39.78 16.80
N TYR A 691 1.36 -39.54 16.45
CA TYR A 691 2.06 -38.32 16.85
C TYR A 691 1.50 -37.13 16.07
N SER A 692 1.16 -36.06 16.79
CA SER A 692 0.86 -34.76 16.17
C SER A 692 2.11 -34.10 15.63
N GLY A 693 1.98 -33.07 14.79
CA GLY A 693 3.12 -32.28 14.33
C GLY A 693 3.97 -31.71 15.48
N ALA A 694 3.32 -31.28 16.56
CA ALA A 694 4.01 -30.79 17.77
C ALA A 694 4.75 -31.89 18.53
N ASP A 695 4.22 -33.14 18.53
CA ASP A 695 4.92 -34.28 19.14
C ASP A 695 6.19 -34.63 18.37
N LEU A 696 6.14 -34.58 17.03
CA LEU A 696 7.29 -34.82 16.16
C LEU A 696 8.35 -33.73 16.31
N GLU A 697 7.96 -32.46 16.39
CA GLU A 697 8.86 -31.36 16.70
C GLU A 697 9.54 -31.53 18.05
N ASN A 698 8.78 -31.92 19.08
CA ASN A 698 9.31 -32.22 20.42
C ASN A 698 10.28 -33.40 20.40
N LEU A 699 9.98 -34.47 19.62
CA LEU A 699 10.85 -35.62 19.43
C LEU A 699 12.22 -35.21 18.84
N VAL A 700 12.21 -34.46 17.75
CA VAL A 700 13.43 -33.96 17.08
C VAL A 700 14.24 -33.07 18.04
N ARG A 701 13.57 -32.16 18.75
CA ARG A 701 14.21 -31.30 19.75
C ARG A 701 14.84 -32.13 20.89
N LYS A 702 14.16 -33.16 21.40
CA LYS A 702 14.69 -34.03 22.46
C LYS A 702 15.86 -34.86 21.98
N ALA A 703 15.85 -35.36 20.74
CA ALA A 703 16.98 -36.09 20.14
C ALA A 703 18.22 -35.19 20.09
N GLY A 704 18.09 -33.96 19.59
CA GLY A 704 19.20 -32.99 19.57
C GLY A 704 19.74 -32.63 20.96
N LEU A 705 18.83 -32.37 21.93
CA LEU A 705 19.23 -32.12 23.31
C LEU A 705 19.86 -33.37 23.98
N GLY A 706 19.41 -34.56 23.60
CA GLY A 706 19.99 -35.85 24.07
C GLY A 706 21.42 -36.04 23.61
N ALA A 707 21.69 -35.74 22.34
CA ALA A 707 23.02 -35.77 21.76
C ALA A 707 23.99 -34.81 22.46
N LEU A 708 23.57 -33.54 22.66
CA LEU A 708 24.36 -32.51 23.37
C LEU A 708 24.61 -32.86 24.84
N ARG A 709 23.66 -33.52 25.53
CA ARG A 709 23.85 -33.98 26.91
C ARG A 709 24.84 -35.14 27.02
N ALA A 710 24.89 -35.98 25.98
CA ALA A 710 25.82 -37.10 25.96
C ALA A 710 27.25 -36.62 25.65
N ASP A 711 27.39 -35.70 24.73
CA ASP A 711 28.66 -35.08 24.34
C ASP A 711 28.41 -33.68 23.82
N MET A 712 28.97 -32.66 24.51
CA MET A 712 28.81 -31.25 24.14
C MET A 712 29.56 -30.86 22.86
N ASP A 713 30.52 -31.67 22.45
CA ASP A 713 31.35 -31.47 21.23
C ASP A 713 30.84 -32.31 20.04
N THR A 714 29.65 -32.94 20.18
CA THR A 714 29.10 -33.77 19.09
C THR A 714 28.75 -32.94 17.86
N GLU A 715 29.14 -33.41 16.70
CA GLU A 715 28.85 -32.74 15.42
C GLU A 715 27.63 -33.32 14.71
N THR A 716 27.11 -34.47 15.16
CA THR A 716 26.00 -35.17 14.48
C THR A 716 25.04 -35.79 15.49
N ILE A 717 23.78 -35.93 15.08
CA ILE A 717 22.71 -36.60 15.83
C ILE A 717 22.52 -38.00 15.22
N THR A 718 22.55 -39.00 16.08
CA THR A 718 22.47 -40.43 15.68
C THR A 718 21.08 -41.02 15.85
N MET A 719 20.80 -42.16 15.24
CA MET A 719 19.54 -42.91 15.44
C MET A 719 19.34 -43.28 16.91
N ALA A 720 20.38 -43.59 17.67
CA ALA A 720 20.31 -43.87 19.10
C ALA A 720 19.82 -42.70 19.94
N ASP A 721 20.03 -41.47 19.51
CA ASP A 721 19.52 -40.26 20.16
C ASP A 721 18.00 -40.12 19.95
N PHE A 722 17.53 -40.43 18.73
CA PHE A 722 16.09 -40.52 18.43
C PHE A 722 15.39 -41.66 19.21
N GLU A 723 16.03 -42.80 19.33
CA GLU A 723 15.47 -43.92 20.12
C GLU A 723 15.28 -43.57 21.59
N ARG A 724 16.26 -42.92 22.19
CA ARG A 724 16.16 -42.39 23.56
C ARG A 724 15.04 -41.33 23.69
N ALA A 725 14.92 -40.48 22.70
CA ALA A 725 13.86 -39.47 22.67
C ALA A 725 12.47 -40.05 22.49
N LEU A 726 12.34 -41.17 21.74
CA LEU A 726 11.07 -41.90 21.58
C LEU A 726 10.60 -42.52 22.91
N ASP A 727 11.51 -43.06 23.74
CA ASP A 727 11.16 -43.60 25.07
C ASP A 727 10.58 -42.53 25.99
N ASP A 728 11.02 -41.28 25.83
CA ASP A 728 10.60 -40.12 26.62
C ASP A 728 9.42 -39.34 26.02
N THR A 729 8.97 -39.67 24.80
CA THR A 729 7.91 -38.94 24.10
C THR A 729 6.74 -39.85 23.80
N ARG A 730 5.55 -39.44 24.22
CA ARG A 730 4.30 -40.19 23.99
C ARG A 730 3.40 -39.42 23.01
N PRO A 731 2.59 -40.13 22.19
CA PRO A 731 1.62 -39.48 21.32
C PRO A 731 0.59 -38.68 22.17
N SER A 732 0.34 -37.46 21.75
CA SER A 732 -0.67 -36.60 22.39
C SER A 732 -2.11 -36.98 21.99
N VAL A 733 -2.29 -37.66 20.86
CA VAL A 733 -3.60 -38.08 20.34
C VAL A 733 -3.79 -39.58 20.54
N THR A 734 -4.82 -39.97 21.35
CA THR A 734 -5.19 -41.38 21.54
C THR A 734 -6.13 -41.87 20.44
N ALA A 735 -6.22 -43.19 20.23
CA ALA A 735 -7.16 -43.78 19.28
C ALA A 735 -8.65 -43.43 19.57
N GLU A 736 -8.96 -43.12 20.81
CA GLU A 736 -10.32 -42.72 21.22
C GLU A 736 -10.60 -41.30 20.77
N VAL A 737 -9.65 -40.38 20.98
CA VAL A 737 -9.73 -39.00 20.56
C VAL A 737 -9.81 -38.89 19.02
N GLU A 738 -9.02 -39.67 18.30
CA GLU A 738 -9.07 -39.70 16.83
C GLU A 738 -10.45 -40.11 16.30
N ARG A 739 -11.02 -41.21 16.85
CA ARG A 739 -12.37 -41.66 16.51
C ARG A 739 -13.47 -40.66 16.88
N GLU A 740 -13.28 -39.89 17.94
CA GLU A 740 -14.20 -38.83 18.34
C GLU A 740 -14.21 -37.71 17.31
N TYR A 741 -13.06 -37.27 16.85
CA TYR A 741 -12.98 -36.26 15.78
C TYR A 741 -13.54 -36.77 14.45
N GLU A 742 -13.34 -38.02 14.09
CA GLU A 742 -13.96 -38.60 12.89
C GLU A 742 -15.50 -38.62 12.99
N LYS A 743 -16.05 -38.91 14.15
CA LYS A 743 -17.49 -38.80 14.39
C LYS A 743 -17.99 -37.37 14.30
N MET A 744 -17.26 -36.42 14.88
CA MET A 744 -17.58 -34.99 14.75
C MET A 744 -17.54 -34.52 13.29
N ARG A 745 -16.55 -34.95 12.52
CA ARG A 745 -16.45 -34.69 11.06
C ARG A 745 -17.69 -35.22 10.33
N ALA A 746 -18.14 -36.44 10.63
CA ALA A 746 -19.31 -37.03 10.02
C ALA A 746 -20.61 -36.30 10.39
N GLN A 747 -20.74 -35.83 11.62
CA GLN A 747 -21.90 -35.06 12.12
C GLN A 747 -21.96 -33.68 11.45
N LEU A 748 -20.84 -32.92 11.39
CA LEU A 748 -20.77 -31.62 10.77
C LEU A 748 -21.03 -31.67 9.25
N LYS A 749 -20.64 -32.77 8.58
CA LYS A 749 -21.00 -33.01 7.16
C LYS A 749 -22.48 -33.34 6.95
N GLN A 750 -23.15 -33.94 7.93
CA GLN A 750 -24.60 -34.26 7.86
C GLN A 750 -25.47 -33.02 8.14
N GLU A 751 -24.99 -32.08 8.92
CA GLU A 751 -25.68 -30.81 9.18
C GLU A 751 -25.51 -29.77 8.07
N ASP A 752 -24.67 -30.03 7.05
CA ASP A 752 -24.53 -29.16 5.88
C ASP A 752 -25.86 -29.17 5.06
N PRO A 753 -26.58 -28.05 4.91
CA PRO A 753 -27.85 -27.97 4.20
C PRO A 753 -27.77 -28.36 2.71
N ARG A 754 -26.56 -28.51 2.16
CA ARG A 754 -26.33 -29.00 0.78
C ARG A 754 -26.43 -30.52 0.66
N GLY A 755 -26.44 -31.24 1.77
CA GLY A 755 -26.69 -32.68 1.80
C GLY A 755 -28.18 -32.98 1.67
N THR A 756 -28.58 -33.71 0.63
CA THR A 756 -29.95 -34.20 0.42
C THR A 756 -30.48 -34.86 1.67
N ARG A 757 -31.41 -34.22 2.41
CA ARG A 757 -32.24 -34.85 3.42
C ARG A 757 -33.03 -35.95 2.74
N ARG A 758 -32.73 -37.25 2.96
CA ARG A 758 -33.65 -38.32 2.72
C ARG A 758 -34.73 -38.21 3.79
N ILE A 759 -35.86 -37.63 3.44
CA ILE A 759 -37.09 -37.75 4.23
C ILE A 759 -37.60 -39.16 4.02
N GLY A 760 -37.22 -40.08 4.91
CA GLY A 760 -37.81 -41.40 5.01
C GLY A 760 -39.02 -41.32 5.92
N PHE A 761 -40.21 -41.33 5.38
CA PHE A 761 -41.42 -41.71 6.13
C PHE A 761 -41.29 -43.20 6.49
N GLN A 762 -41.06 -43.54 7.74
CA GLN A 762 -41.37 -44.88 8.26
C GLN A 762 -42.89 -44.97 8.32
N LEU A 763 -43.49 -45.70 7.38
CA LEU A 763 -44.81 -46.25 7.54
C LEU A 763 -44.69 -47.30 8.65
N GLY A 764 -45.27 -47.02 9.80
CA GLY A 764 -45.43 -48.02 10.87
C GLY A 764 -46.32 -49.16 10.34
N ASP A 765 -45.76 -50.38 10.34
CA ASP A 765 -46.56 -51.60 10.18
C ASP A 765 -47.50 -51.71 11.37
N GLY A 766 -48.75 -51.42 11.10
CA GLY A 766 -49.82 -51.72 12.03
C GLY A 766 -50.11 -53.22 12.01
N ASP A 767 -49.64 -53.95 13.00
CA ASP A 767 -50.16 -55.31 13.30
C ASP A 767 -51.56 -55.15 13.83
N GLY A 768 -52.52 -55.70 13.04
CA GLY A 768 -53.87 -55.95 13.46
C GLY A 768 -53.98 -57.23 14.28
N SER A 769 -54.66 -57.16 15.35
CA SER A 769 -55.58 -58.21 15.85
C SER A 769 -56.56 -57.59 16.84
#